data_87f54b14f764ded02252ae537707537e
#
_entry.id   87f54b14f764ded02252ae537707537e
#
_cell.length_a   1.000
_cell.length_b   1.000
_cell.length_c   1.000
_cell.angle_alpha   90.00
_cell.angle_beta   90.00
_cell.angle_gamma   90.00
#
_symmetry.space_group_name_H-M   'P 1'
#
loop_
_entity.id
_entity.type
_entity.pdbx_description
1 polymer ?
#
loop_
_entity_poly.entity_id
_entity_poly.type
_entity_poly.pdbx_seq_one_letter_code
_entity_poly.pdbx_strand_id
1 'polypeptide(L)'
;MRLLSMIITGFLLLLFVSPAAGEGTRTWEQSRFDDLTKGAAKGVAIRSAGGLELAPAFKSIATTPSTYIWSIASDQAGNLYAATGSPARVYRITPDGQSTPIFEPQELQVQALVVDNSGIIYAATNPDGKVYRIEHLPVPATSPAEAGKDAARKAKSTSEFSASVYFDPGTKYIWDLALDGANNLYIATGDHGEIFRVTPHEHSVFFKSDEAHIRVLAFDPRGNLIAGSDGSGLVYRISPNGEGFVLYSAPKKEITALAIDKAGNIFAAGAGERRITPAQQSFPTTSPSSPTPPAMTQPQGGLVISSVTPSNPSMTGSSSAQGASASGGSEIYRVAPDGSPSRMWTSSNDLVYALAFDQRGRLLAGTGNRGHIFAISGEDEFTDLLKASATQVTAFAKAPNGGLYASTSNLGKVFLLGATTEPVGSYESDVFDARIFSRWGRAEFRGVGNVELFARSGNVDNPDRNWSPWKKIDLLKDAEVSVPPARFTQWKAVLRTGEPAPRVDSIALNYLPKNVAPDFDEVTVQTGTRYQSLPKPVGTDTSMTVGGIQQPRFDSSPPPIRDRDSIGVRWAVHDDNDDQMVYSVYYRGDGESRWLLLKDNLTDKFYSFDASLLPDGGYTFKVVASDAPSHSPEQALSTEKESTRIEVDTTPPQIQNLAAVVEGGQIHVTFRSHDNFSSIKRAEYSVDAGDWQFIEPLGQLSDSKLESYDFRASLSPKSPADSSPVAAGGTDGRGVGNGQMEHVVVVRVYDRYDNMISAKTVIRGGATTNRLAVQR
;
A
#
# COMPACT_ATOMS: atom_id res chain seq x y z
N MET A 1 -17.06 15.08 -57.91
CA MET A 1 -16.50 15.88 -56.83
C MET A 1 -17.50 16.41 -55.78
N ARG A 2 -18.80 16.53 -56.04
CA ARG A 2 -19.80 17.00 -55.06
C ARG A 2 -20.36 15.93 -54.12
N LEU A 3 -20.30 14.64 -54.51
CA LEU A 3 -20.75 13.51 -53.66
C LEU A 3 -19.69 13.08 -52.59
N LEU A 4 -18.42 13.29 -52.87
CA LEU A 4 -17.32 12.94 -51.93
C LEU A 4 -17.21 13.96 -50.81
N SER A 5 -17.62 15.22 -51.02
CA SER A 5 -17.62 16.28 -50.01
C SER A 5 -18.75 16.10 -49.00
N MET A 6 -19.88 15.50 -49.37
CA MET A 6 -21.00 15.26 -48.46
C MET A 6 -20.77 14.08 -47.52
N ILE A 7 -19.97 13.07 -47.93
CA ILE A 7 -19.65 11.90 -47.10
C ILE A 7 -18.60 12.27 -46.04
N ILE A 8 -17.65 13.16 -46.38
CA ILE A 8 -16.62 13.63 -45.41
C ILE A 8 -17.21 14.57 -44.36
N THR A 9 -18.21 15.41 -44.74
CA THR A 9 -18.89 16.30 -43.77
C THR A 9 -19.87 15.53 -42.87
N GLY A 10 -20.47 14.43 -43.34
CA GLY A 10 -21.29 13.54 -42.52
C GLY A 10 -20.49 12.69 -41.52
N PHE A 11 -19.23 12.36 -41.86
CA PHE A 11 -18.35 11.57 -40.94
C PHE A 11 -17.66 12.40 -39.86
N LEU A 12 -17.54 13.71 -40.08
CA LEU A 12 -16.95 14.65 -39.07
C LEU A 12 -17.94 15.10 -38.01
N LEU A 13 -19.26 14.90 -38.20
CA LEU A 13 -20.28 15.25 -37.19
C LEU A 13 -20.65 14.11 -36.23
N LEU A 14 -20.07 12.91 -36.42
CA LEU A 14 -20.33 11.71 -35.62
C LEU A 14 -19.29 11.47 -34.50
N LEU A 15 -18.37 12.40 -34.27
CA LEU A 15 -17.23 12.22 -33.37
C LEU A 15 -17.31 13.02 -32.05
N PHE A 16 -18.46 13.60 -31.70
CA PHE A 16 -18.64 14.25 -30.40
C PHE A 16 -19.96 13.86 -29.72
N VAL A 17 -20.28 12.58 -29.72
CA VAL A 17 -21.10 12.05 -28.64
C VAL A 17 -20.11 11.48 -27.63
N SER A 18 -19.66 12.30 -26.68
CA SER A 18 -19.15 11.77 -25.42
C SER A 18 -20.23 10.84 -24.91
N PRO A 19 -19.95 9.54 -24.66
CA PRO A 19 -20.93 8.73 -23.98
C PRO A 19 -21.18 9.43 -22.65
N ALA A 20 -22.41 9.88 -22.44
CA ALA A 20 -22.90 10.19 -21.11
C ALA A 20 -22.71 8.89 -20.33
N ALA A 21 -21.70 8.83 -19.48
CA ALA A 21 -21.54 7.75 -18.53
C ALA A 21 -22.64 7.95 -17.49
N GLY A 22 -23.85 7.52 -17.82
CA GLY A 22 -24.90 7.37 -16.82
C GLY A 22 -24.42 6.35 -15.80
N GLU A 23 -24.78 6.52 -14.53
CA GLU A 23 -24.50 5.54 -13.50
C GLU A 23 -25.14 4.21 -13.88
N GLY A 24 -24.31 3.34 -14.46
CA GLY A 24 -24.70 1.99 -14.85
C GLY A 24 -24.57 1.02 -13.69
N THR A 25 -25.10 -0.18 -13.90
CA THR A 25 -24.81 -1.31 -13.02
C THR A 25 -23.31 -1.50 -12.92
N ARG A 26 -22.79 -1.51 -11.69
CA ARG A 26 -21.39 -1.80 -11.37
C ARG A 26 -21.21 -3.29 -11.13
N THR A 27 -19.97 -3.78 -11.27
CA THR A 27 -19.65 -5.20 -11.11
C THR A 27 -18.51 -5.36 -10.11
N TRP A 28 -18.71 -6.22 -9.12
CA TRP A 28 -17.65 -6.71 -8.27
C TRP A 28 -17.23 -8.11 -8.72
N GLU A 29 -16.02 -8.23 -9.25
CA GLU A 29 -15.48 -9.49 -9.77
C GLU A 29 -14.33 -9.99 -8.90
N GLN A 30 -14.30 -11.29 -8.66
CA GLN A 30 -13.20 -12.00 -8.03
C GLN A 30 -12.81 -13.20 -8.90
N SER A 31 -11.62 -13.16 -9.45
CA SER A 31 -11.05 -14.20 -10.31
C SER A 31 -9.56 -14.43 -10.03
N ARG A 32 -8.85 -13.44 -9.48
CA ARG A 32 -7.40 -13.48 -9.26
C ARG A 32 -7.05 -14.11 -7.91
N PHE A 33 -5.86 -14.70 -7.84
CA PHE A 33 -5.30 -15.30 -6.63
C PHE A 33 -5.35 -14.33 -5.43
N ASP A 34 -4.87 -13.09 -5.61
CA ASP A 34 -4.81 -12.09 -4.53
C ASP A 34 -6.20 -11.70 -3.99
N ASP A 35 -7.23 -11.74 -4.83
CA ASP A 35 -8.59 -11.45 -4.39
C ASP A 35 -9.17 -12.64 -3.59
N LEU A 36 -8.91 -13.86 -4.07
CA LEU A 36 -9.42 -15.07 -3.46
C LEU A 36 -8.70 -15.44 -2.14
N THR A 37 -7.44 -15.04 -1.96
CA THR A 37 -6.70 -15.27 -0.70
C THR A 37 -7.19 -14.41 0.47
N LYS A 38 -7.98 -13.36 0.22
CA LYS A 38 -8.62 -12.54 1.27
C LYS A 38 -9.80 -13.25 1.93
N GLY A 39 -10.39 -14.22 1.25
CA GLY A 39 -11.52 -15.00 1.75
C GLY A 39 -11.12 -16.16 2.65
N ALA A 40 -12.10 -16.93 3.07
CA ALA A 40 -11.94 -18.09 3.94
C ALA A 40 -12.21 -19.39 3.18
N ALA A 41 -11.15 -20.16 2.90
CA ALA A 41 -11.21 -21.46 2.24
C ALA A 41 -11.26 -22.59 3.28
N LYS A 42 -12.17 -23.53 3.11
CA LYS A 42 -12.26 -24.75 3.91
C LYS A 42 -12.48 -25.96 2.97
N GLY A 43 -11.47 -26.81 2.84
CA GLY A 43 -11.49 -27.93 1.90
C GLY A 43 -11.49 -27.46 0.42
N VAL A 44 -11.03 -26.23 0.17
CA VAL A 44 -10.90 -25.60 -1.15
C VAL A 44 -9.49 -25.08 -1.31
N ALA A 45 -8.89 -25.32 -2.45
CA ALA A 45 -7.59 -24.82 -2.88
C ALA A 45 -7.75 -23.63 -3.82
N ILE A 46 -6.76 -22.72 -3.80
CA ILE A 46 -6.75 -21.49 -4.61
C ILE A 46 -5.58 -21.56 -5.58
N ARG A 47 -5.84 -21.47 -6.89
CA ARG A 47 -4.83 -21.56 -7.96
C ARG A 47 -4.17 -20.21 -8.21
N SER A 48 -2.87 -20.20 -8.47
CA SER A 48 -2.11 -18.98 -8.81
C SER A 48 -2.65 -18.28 -10.06
N ALA A 49 -3.13 -19.03 -11.04
CA ALA A 49 -3.81 -18.51 -12.23
C ALA A 49 -5.23 -17.96 -11.93
N GLY A 50 -5.64 -18.00 -10.67
CA GLY A 50 -6.99 -17.66 -10.22
C GLY A 50 -7.93 -18.85 -10.21
N GLY A 51 -9.00 -18.71 -9.41
CA GLY A 51 -10.05 -19.71 -9.26
C GLY A 51 -9.84 -20.69 -8.13
N LEU A 52 -10.88 -21.49 -7.89
CA LEU A 52 -11.02 -22.40 -6.75
C LEU A 52 -11.22 -23.83 -7.24
N GLU A 53 -10.66 -24.81 -6.49
CA GLU A 53 -10.87 -26.23 -6.70
C GLU A 53 -10.96 -26.97 -5.35
N LEU A 54 -11.39 -28.24 -5.33
CA LEU A 54 -11.38 -29.01 -4.10
C LEU A 54 -9.95 -29.28 -3.63
N ALA A 55 -9.67 -28.99 -2.38
CA ALA A 55 -8.41 -29.30 -1.73
C ALA A 55 -8.21 -30.80 -1.55
N PRO A 56 -6.98 -31.31 -1.42
CA PRO A 56 -6.73 -32.65 -0.93
C PRO A 56 -7.34 -32.85 0.46
N ALA A 57 -7.78 -34.10 0.73
CA ALA A 57 -8.24 -34.48 2.07
C ALA A 57 -7.13 -34.27 3.10
N PHE A 58 -7.43 -33.51 4.15
CA PHE A 58 -6.45 -33.12 5.17
C PHE A 58 -6.98 -33.43 6.58
N LYS A 59 -6.51 -34.54 7.16
CA LYS A 59 -7.02 -35.05 8.41
C LYS A 59 -5.97 -34.96 9.52
N SER A 60 -6.34 -34.45 10.67
CA SER A 60 -5.51 -34.51 11.89
C SER A 60 -5.43 -36.01 12.35
N ILE A 61 -4.22 -36.54 12.50
CA ILE A 61 -3.96 -37.87 12.93
C ILE A 61 -3.61 -37.91 14.41
N ALA A 62 -2.70 -37.05 14.85
CA ALA A 62 -2.25 -37.03 16.24
C ALA A 62 -1.96 -35.58 16.69
N THR A 63 -2.04 -35.39 18.00
CA THR A 63 -1.58 -34.16 18.68
C THR A 63 -0.63 -34.60 19.78
N THR A 64 0.58 -34.05 19.79
CA THR A 64 1.56 -34.25 20.84
C THR A 64 1.44 -33.17 21.91
N PRO A 65 1.86 -33.46 23.17
CA PRO A 65 1.98 -32.42 24.19
C PRO A 65 3.11 -31.39 23.92
N SER A 66 4.00 -31.69 22.96
CA SER A 66 5.13 -30.83 22.61
C SER A 66 4.68 -29.68 21.69
N THR A 67 5.28 -28.49 21.90
CA THR A 67 4.98 -27.30 21.09
C THR A 67 5.50 -27.43 19.65
N TYR A 68 6.65 -28.05 19.47
CA TYR A 68 7.36 -28.13 18.18
C TYR A 68 7.56 -29.59 17.77
N ILE A 69 7.21 -29.91 16.52
CA ILE A 69 7.69 -31.11 15.85
C ILE A 69 8.65 -30.67 14.77
N TRP A 70 9.94 -31.02 14.92
CA TRP A 70 11.00 -30.58 14.01
C TRP A 70 11.17 -31.51 12.81
N SER A 71 11.07 -32.83 13.05
CA SER A 71 11.27 -33.84 12.03
C SER A 71 10.32 -34.99 12.22
N ILE A 72 9.94 -35.64 11.13
CA ILE A 72 9.13 -36.88 11.14
C ILE A 72 9.70 -37.87 10.15
N ALA A 73 9.67 -39.15 10.51
CA ALA A 73 10.01 -40.27 9.62
C ALA A 73 9.06 -41.46 9.83
N SER A 74 8.76 -42.22 8.78
CA SER A 74 7.91 -43.38 8.84
C SER A 74 8.70 -44.69 8.64
N ASP A 75 8.29 -45.75 9.33
CA ASP A 75 8.81 -47.08 9.10
C ASP A 75 7.98 -47.83 8.02
N GLN A 76 8.45 -49.05 7.66
CA GLN A 76 7.74 -49.88 6.68
C GLN A 76 6.42 -50.44 7.20
N ALA A 77 6.22 -50.51 8.52
CA ALA A 77 4.98 -50.93 9.16
C ALA A 77 3.92 -49.82 9.22
N GLY A 78 4.28 -48.62 8.83
CA GLY A 78 3.39 -47.44 8.80
C GLY A 78 3.34 -46.67 10.11
N ASN A 79 4.17 -47.00 11.10
CA ASN A 79 4.33 -46.10 12.25
C ASN A 79 5.07 -44.84 11.84
N LEU A 80 4.67 -43.73 12.42
CA LEU A 80 5.34 -42.45 12.27
C LEU A 80 6.10 -42.12 13.55
N TYR A 81 7.32 -41.67 13.41
CA TYR A 81 8.14 -41.19 14.51
C TYR A 81 8.28 -39.69 14.40
N ALA A 82 8.09 -38.99 15.52
CA ALA A 82 8.12 -37.51 15.58
C ALA A 82 9.17 -37.05 16.59
N ALA A 83 10.13 -36.30 16.08
CA ALA A 83 11.16 -35.61 16.87
C ALA A 83 10.66 -34.22 17.31
N THR A 84 10.68 -33.95 18.64
CA THR A 84 10.02 -32.80 19.20
C THR A 84 10.94 -31.92 20.06
N GLY A 85 10.49 -30.68 20.28
CA GLY A 85 11.05 -29.77 21.26
C GLY A 85 9.96 -29.19 22.14
N SER A 86 10.33 -28.85 23.39
CA SER A 86 9.47 -28.24 24.41
C SER A 86 8.17 -29.03 24.71
N PRO A 87 8.28 -30.20 25.35
CA PRO A 87 9.48 -30.90 25.74
C PRO A 87 10.13 -31.72 24.62
N ALA A 88 11.42 -32.00 24.77
CA ALA A 88 12.20 -32.86 23.86
C ALA A 88 11.81 -34.29 24.03
N ARG A 89 11.28 -34.90 22.99
CA ARG A 89 10.87 -36.36 22.96
C ARG A 89 10.89 -36.90 21.55
N VAL A 90 10.97 -38.20 21.46
CA VAL A 90 10.59 -38.94 20.26
C VAL A 90 9.27 -39.65 20.54
N TYR A 91 8.27 -39.37 19.76
CA TYR A 91 6.97 -40.07 19.81
C TYR A 91 6.88 -41.09 18.71
N ARG A 92 6.34 -42.26 19.02
CA ARG A 92 5.79 -43.21 18.03
C ARG A 92 4.31 -42.93 17.88
N ILE A 93 3.86 -42.75 16.66
CA ILE A 93 2.46 -42.55 16.29
C ILE A 93 2.05 -43.70 15.39
N THR A 94 1.11 -44.49 15.85
CA THR A 94 0.60 -45.63 15.09
C THR A 94 -0.37 -45.19 13.99
N PRO A 95 -0.65 -46.01 12.97
CA PRO A 95 -1.58 -45.66 11.88
C PRO A 95 -2.99 -45.29 12.34
N ASP A 96 -3.44 -45.75 13.50
CA ASP A 96 -4.71 -45.40 14.15
C ASP A 96 -4.64 -44.10 14.94
N GLY A 97 -3.46 -43.44 15.01
CA GLY A 97 -3.27 -42.13 15.61
C GLY A 97 -2.90 -42.14 17.09
N GLN A 98 -2.62 -43.31 17.69
CA GLN A 98 -2.13 -43.36 19.06
C GLN A 98 -0.69 -42.83 19.12
N SER A 99 -0.45 -41.86 20.00
CA SER A 99 0.85 -41.23 20.19
C SER A 99 1.45 -41.66 21.54
N THR A 100 2.62 -42.30 21.51
CA THR A 100 3.34 -42.77 22.70
C THR A 100 4.76 -42.25 22.69
N PRO A 101 5.25 -41.61 23.78
CA PRO A 101 6.65 -41.24 23.90
C PRO A 101 7.51 -42.49 24.05
N ILE A 102 8.55 -42.62 23.23
CA ILE A 102 9.48 -43.77 23.25
C ILE A 102 10.88 -43.38 23.73
N PHE A 103 11.23 -42.09 23.68
CA PHE A 103 12.52 -41.59 24.13
C PHE A 103 12.41 -40.14 24.60
N GLU A 104 13.12 -39.80 25.70
CA GLU A 104 13.21 -38.46 26.26
C GLU A 104 14.69 -38.19 26.59
N PRO A 105 15.39 -37.37 25.76
CA PRO A 105 16.78 -36.99 25.99
C PRO A 105 16.91 -35.97 27.11
N GLN A 106 18.16 -35.70 27.52
CA GLN A 106 18.48 -34.63 28.46
C GLN A 106 18.61 -33.28 27.78
N GLU A 107 18.88 -33.27 26.49
CA GLU A 107 19.00 -32.09 25.64
C GLU A 107 17.64 -31.41 25.43
N LEU A 108 17.67 -30.16 24.99
CA LEU A 108 16.45 -29.31 24.93
C LEU A 108 15.49 -29.66 23.79
N GLN A 109 16.01 -30.28 22.72
CA GLN A 109 15.18 -30.68 21.57
C GLN A 109 15.80 -31.85 20.80
N VAL A 110 14.93 -32.63 20.17
CA VAL A 110 15.30 -33.58 19.11
C VAL A 110 15.07 -32.89 17.79
N GLN A 111 16.15 -32.60 17.06
CA GLN A 111 16.13 -31.77 15.85
C GLN A 111 15.84 -32.56 14.58
N ALA A 112 16.50 -33.69 14.41
CA ALA A 112 16.38 -34.50 13.22
C ALA A 112 16.16 -35.97 13.59
N LEU A 113 15.52 -36.70 12.68
CA LEU A 113 15.19 -38.13 12.90
C LEU A 113 15.12 -38.85 11.57
N VAL A 114 15.75 -40.00 11.50
CA VAL A 114 15.61 -40.96 10.39
C VAL A 114 15.37 -42.40 10.90
N VAL A 115 14.74 -43.21 10.09
CA VAL A 115 14.45 -44.62 10.39
C VAL A 115 15.07 -45.47 9.29
N ASP A 116 15.87 -46.46 9.67
CA ASP A 116 16.50 -47.39 8.72
C ASP A 116 15.53 -48.48 8.25
N ASN A 117 15.98 -49.29 7.28
CA ASN A 117 15.19 -50.39 6.73
C ASN A 117 14.87 -51.49 7.73
N SER A 118 15.58 -51.53 8.86
CA SER A 118 15.38 -52.53 9.96
C SER A 118 14.44 -52.00 11.04
N GLY A 119 13.99 -50.73 10.95
CA GLY A 119 13.16 -50.05 11.94
C GLY A 119 13.95 -49.46 13.10
N ILE A 120 15.29 -49.35 13.00
CA ILE A 120 16.12 -48.63 13.96
C ILE A 120 15.97 -47.14 13.71
N ILE A 121 15.77 -46.38 14.78
CA ILE A 121 15.57 -44.91 14.72
C ILE A 121 16.87 -44.26 15.15
N TYR A 122 17.35 -43.30 14.33
CA TYR A 122 18.44 -42.39 14.70
C TYR A 122 17.86 -41.03 14.96
N ALA A 123 18.11 -40.47 16.14
CA ALA A 123 17.58 -39.21 16.62
C ALA A 123 18.71 -38.28 17.03
N ALA A 124 18.78 -37.08 16.42
CA ALA A 124 19.78 -36.07 16.70
C ALA A 124 19.23 -34.98 17.64
N THR A 125 20.01 -34.62 18.63
CA THR A 125 19.63 -33.65 19.68
C THR A 125 20.41 -32.33 19.55
N ASN A 126 19.85 -31.25 20.14
CA ASN A 126 20.46 -29.92 20.27
C ASN A 126 20.06 -29.30 21.63
N PRO A 127 20.88 -28.38 22.23
CA PRO A 127 22.33 -28.24 22.01
C PRO A 127 23.07 -29.49 22.55
N ASP A 128 24.38 -29.52 22.42
CA ASP A 128 25.22 -30.68 22.69
C ASP A 128 24.83 -31.84 21.74
N GLY A 129 25.13 -31.64 20.44
CA GLY A 129 24.69 -32.45 19.35
C GLY A 129 25.12 -33.91 19.48
N LYS A 130 24.21 -34.79 19.88
CA LYS A 130 24.40 -36.25 19.95
C LYS A 130 23.40 -36.96 19.05
N VAL A 131 23.81 -38.10 18.51
CA VAL A 131 22.92 -38.99 17.79
C VAL A 131 22.64 -40.20 18.68
N TYR A 132 21.37 -40.41 18.97
CA TYR A 132 20.88 -41.57 19.69
C TYR A 132 20.38 -42.62 18.72
N ARG A 133 20.69 -43.87 19.01
CA ARG A 133 20.13 -45.08 18.36
C ARG A 133 19.04 -45.63 19.25
N ILE A 134 17.84 -45.76 18.73
CA ILE A 134 16.66 -46.21 19.44
C ILE A 134 16.14 -47.48 18.73
N GLU A 135 16.05 -48.58 19.48
CA GLU A 135 15.67 -49.88 18.98
C GLU A 135 14.48 -50.42 19.73
N HIS A 136 13.65 -51.20 19.01
CA HIS A 136 12.57 -51.97 19.63
C HIS A 136 13.18 -53.18 20.33
N LEU A 137 12.91 -53.34 21.62
CA LEU A 137 13.34 -54.52 22.37
C LEU A 137 12.51 -55.74 21.96
N PRO A 138 13.14 -56.88 21.67
CA PRO A 138 12.38 -58.08 21.39
C PRO A 138 11.52 -58.45 22.60
N VAL A 139 10.23 -58.58 22.40
CA VAL A 139 9.32 -59.10 23.44
C VAL A 139 9.80 -60.49 23.83
N PRO A 140 10.16 -60.78 25.11
CA PRO A 140 10.50 -62.12 25.51
C PRO A 140 9.33 -63.04 25.18
N ALA A 141 9.59 -64.12 24.43
CA ALA A 141 8.61 -65.16 24.17
C ALA A 141 8.23 -65.73 25.52
N THR A 142 7.16 -65.31 26.14
CA THR A 142 6.61 -65.95 27.35
C THR A 142 6.04 -67.26 26.94
N SER A 143 6.76 -68.34 27.35
CA SER A 143 6.21 -69.67 27.32
C SER A 143 4.90 -69.67 28.13
N PRO A 144 3.85 -70.42 27.66
CA PRO A 144 2.53 -70.38 28.31
C PRO A 144 2.48 -71.06 29.71
N ALA A 145 3.61 -71.37 30.34
CA ALA A 145 3.67 -72.26 31.50
C ALA A 145 3.80 -71.57 32.87
N GLU A 146 3.93 -70.23 33.00
CA GLU A 146 4.03 -69.60 34.35
C GLU A 146 3.13 -68.41 34.50
N ALA A 147 1.82 -68.56 34.40
CA ALA A 147 0.85 -67.59 34.84
C ALA A 147 0.53 -67.77 36.33
N GLY A 148 1.52 -67.61 37.18
CA GLY A 148 1.39 -67.54 38.65
C GLY A 148 1.24 -66.11 39.13
N LYS A 149 0.36 -65.91 40.11
CA LYS A 149 -0.20 -64.78 40.80
C LYS A 149 0.70 -63.61 41.18
N ASP A 150 1.94 -63.45 40.65
CA ASP A 150 2.85 -62.35 40.86
C ASP A 150 2.97 -61.32 39.70
N ALA A 151 2.22 -61.57 38.63
CA ALA A 151 2.26 -60.70 37.44
C ALA A 151 1.65 -59.30 37.66
N ALA A 152 0.81 -59.10 38.68
CA ALA A 152 0.16 -57.82 38.99
C ALA A 152 1.08 -56.80 39.69
N ARG A 153 2.27 -57.16 40.09
CA ARG A 153 3.18 -56.26 40.85
C ARG A 153 4.43 -55.81 40.08
N LYS A 154 4.65 -56.32 38.87
CA LYS A 154 5.77 -55.99 37.95
C LYS A 154 5.38 -55.26 36.66
N ALA A 155 4.15 -54.82 36.53
CA ALA A 155 3.72 -53.93 35.42
C ALA A 155 4.13 -52.49 35.68
N LYS A 156 5.39 -52.25 36.05
CA LYS A 156 6.03 -50.92 36.03
C LYS A 156 6.92 -50.87 34.80
N SER A 157 6.38 -50.39 33.71
CA SER A 157 7.02 -49.83 32.51
C SER A 157 8.39 -50.43 32.14
N THR A 158 8.40 -51.60 31.51
CA THR A 158 9.45 -51.93 30.55
C THR A 158 9.12 -51.14 29.29
N SER A 159 9.89 -50.06 28.98
CA SER A 159 9.75 -49.37 27.71
C SER A 159 10.02 -50.37 26.60
N GLU A 160 9.14 -50.48 25.61
CA GLU A 160 9.32 -51.34 24.43
C GLU A 160 10.55 -50.93 23.61
N PHE A 161 11.22 -49.85 23.99
CA PHE A 161 12.35 -49.28 23.26
C PHE A 161 13.55 -49.07 24.18
N SER A 162 14.76 -49.33 23.63
CA SER A 162 16.05 -49.00 24.24
C SER A 162 16.75 -47.90 23.44
N ALA A 163 17.31 -46.92 24.12
CA ALA A 163 18.05 -45.84 23.50
C ALA A 163 19.49 -45.79 24.04
N SER A 164 20.47 -45.58 23.17
CA SER A 164 21.88 -45.38 23.51
C SER A 164 22.50 -44.29 22.63
N VAL A 165 23.55 -43.63 23.12
CA VAL A 165 24.34 -42.69 22.30
C VAL A 165 25.05 -43.57 21.22
N TYR A 166 24.77 -43.25 19.95
CA TYR A 166 25.36 -43.91 18.79
C TYR A 166 26.61 -43.19 18.30
N PHE A 167 26.54 -41.85 18.26
CA PHE A 167 27.64 -41.03 17.83
C PHE A 167 27.58 -39.64 18.50
N ASP A 168 28.74 -39.11 18.88
CA ASP A 168 28.92 -37.77 19.42
C ASP A 168 30.02 -37.08 18.58
N PRO A 169 29.64 -36.17 17.68
CA PRO A 169 30.58 -35.42 16.84
C PRO A 169 31.35 -34.36 17.60
N GLY A 170 31.03 -34.10 18.87
CA GLY A 170 31.61 -33.01 19.63
C GLY A 170 31.22 -31.62 19.15
N THR A 171 30.13 -31.48 18.40
CA THR A 171 29.60 -30.22 17.88
C THR A 171 28.37 -29.79 18.66
N LYS A 172 28.09 -28.50 18.64
CA LYS A 172 26.95 -27.94 19.37
C LYS A 172 25.61 -28.25 18.72
N TYR A 173 25.58 -28.33 17.39
CA TYR A 173 24.36 -28.50 16.64
C TYR A 173 24.45 -29.62 15.60
N ILE A 174 23.45 -30.49 15.55
CA ILE A 174 23.19 -31.40 14.43
C ILE A 174 21.87 -30.96 13.79
N TRP A 175 21.93 -30.59 12.51
CA TRP A 175 20.80 -30.01 11.81
C TRP A 175 19.94 -31.02 11.07
N ASP A 176 20.57 -32.03 10.46
CA ASP A 176 19.85 -33.02 9.67
C ASP A 176 20.59 -34.37 9.66
N LEU A 177 19.84 -35.44 9.37
CA LEU A 177 20.29 -36.79 9.24
C LEU A 177 19.82 -37.37 7.91
N ALA A 178 20.67 -38.14 7.23
CA ALA A 178 20.30 -38.92 6.04
C ALA A 178 20.88 -40.29 6.06
N LEU A 179 20.18 -41.27 5.46
CA LEU A 179 20.64 -42.63 5.28
C LEU A 179 20.86 -42.93 3.80
N ASP A 180 21.98 -43.56 3.46
CA ASP A 180 22.19 -44.13 2.12
C ASP A 180 21.49 -45.50 1.94
N GLY A 181 21.53 -46.03 0.72
CA GLY A 181 20.94 -47.32 0.41
C GLY A 181 21.53 -48.50 1.19
N ALA A 182 22.69 -48.35 1.82
CA ALA A 182 23.37 -49.34 2.65
C ALA A 182 23.15 -49.13 4.16
N ASN A 183 22.28 -48.17 4.52
CA ASN A 183 22.00 -47.73 5.91
C ASN A 183 23.19 -47.08 6.60
N ASN A 184 24.16 -46.51 5.88
CA ASN A 184 25.15 -45.65 6.49
C ASN A 184 24.51 -44.30 6.84
N LEU A 185 24.80 -43.81 8.04
CA LEU A 185 24.24 -42.55 8.54
C LEU A 185 25.15 -41.37 8.17
N TYR A 186 24.55 -40.35 7.57
CA TYR A 186 25.18 -39.05 7.30
C TYR A 186 24.60 -37.99 8.21
N ILE A 187 25.47 -37.20 8.83
CA ILE A 187 25.12 -36.26 9.90
C ILE A 187 25.57 -34.87 9.51
N ALA A 188 24.64 -33.96 9.29
CA ALA A 188 24.92 -32.54 9.02
C ALA A 188 25.10 -31.76 10.31
N THR A 189 26.24 -31.10 10.47
CA THR A 189 26.56 -30.38 11.72
C THR A 189 26.61 -28.87 11.54
N GLY A 190 26.52 -28.17 12.67
CA GLY A 190 26.82 -26.74 12.78
C GLY A 190 28.22 -26.48 13.35
N ASP A 191 28.54 -25.19 13.48
CA ASP A 191 29.80 -24.62 13.98
C ASP A 191 31.02 -24.80 13.05
N HIS A 192 31.22 -25.97 12.45
CA HIS A 192 32.37 -26.29 11.60
C HIS A 192 32.02 -26.71 10.17
N GLY A 193 30.72 -26.76 9.83
CA GLY A 193 30.26 -27.11 8.48
C GLY A 193 30.67 -28.52 8.03
N GLU A 194 30.74 -29.46 8.95
CA GLU A 194 31.16 -30.83 8.69
C GLU A 194 29.98 -31.76 8.47
N ILE A 195 30.12 -32.73 7.55
CA ILE A 195 29.22 -33.85 7.38
C ILE A 195 30.00 -35.09 7.80
N PHE A 196 29.51 -35.80 8.79
CA PHE A 196 30.08 -37.09 9.22
C PHE A 196 29.37 -38.24 8.50
N ARG A 197 30.13 -39.29 8.17
CA ARG A 197 29.61 -40.59 7.78
C ARG A 197 29.89 -41.59 8.90
N VAL A 198 28.84 -42.21 9.36
CA VAL A 198 28.91 -43.21 10.43
C VAL A 198 28.36 -44.53 9.93
N THR A 199 29.17 -45.57 10.02
CA THR A 199 28.85 -46.95 9.73
C THR A 199 28.88 -47.77 11.03
N PRO A 200 28.45 -49.03 11.09
CA PRO A 200 28.57 -49.86 12.29
C PRO A 200 30.00 -50.07 12.80
N HIS A 201 31.00 -49.85 11.96
CA HIS A 201 32.41 -50.17 12.25
C HIS A 201 33.35 -48.97 12.26
N GLU A 202 32.93 -47.84 11.63
CA GLU A 202 33.80 -46.72 11.36
C GLU A 202 33.01 -45.42 11.32
N HIS A 203 33.63 -44.34 11.75
CA HIS A 203 33.13 -42.97 11.59
C HIS A 203 34.24 -42.07 11.10
N SER A 204 33.90 -41.15 10.21
CA SER A 204 34.84 -40.16 9.66
C SER A 204 34.13 -38.88 9.22
N VAL A 205 34.88 -37.78 9.13
CA VAL A 205 34.45 -36.60 8.42
C VAL A 205 34.39 -36.94 6.93
N PHE A 206 33.17 -36.93 6.38
CA PHE A 206 32.93 -37.26 4.99
C PHE A 206 33.14 -36.06 4.06
N PHE A 207 32.72 -34.89 4.53
CA PHE A 207 32.87 -33.64 3.81
C PHE A 207 32.99 -32.48 4.81
N LYS A 208 33.75 -31.47 4.42
CA LYS A 208 33.89 -30.22 5.17
C LYS A 208 33.68 -29.03 4.24
N SER A 209 32.76 -28.13 4.64
CA SER A 209 32.44 -26.88 3.95
C SER A 209 33.18 -25.71 4.59
N ASP A 210 33.36 -24.61 3.86
CA ASP A 210 33.77 -23.30 4.40
C ASP A 210 32.63 -22.58 5.13
N GLU A 211 31.38 -23.05 4.97
CA GLU A 211 30.23 -22.55 5.71
C GLU A 211 30.17 -23.10 7.13
N ALA A 212 29.65 -22.31 8.08
CA ALA A 212 29.56 -22.76 9.47
C ALA A 212 28.52 -23.87 9.68
N HIS A 213 27.44 -23.86 8.89
CA HIS A 213 26.34 -24.79 9.10
C HIS A 213 25.92 -25.47 7.80
N ILE A 214 25.80 -26.80 7.84
CA ILE A 214 25.06 -27.58 6.84
C ILE A 214 23.68 -27.90 7.42
N ARG A 215 22.63 -27.40 6.75
CA ARG A 215 21.26 -27.37 7.30
C ARG A 215 20.40 -28.54 6.88
N VAL A 216 20.61 -29.08 5.67
CA VAL A 216 19.74 -30.08 5.09
C VAL A 216 20.50 -31.01 4.18
N LEU A 217 20.13 -32.28 4.17
CA LEU A 217 20.72 -33.38 3.40
C LEU A 217 19.65 -34.14 2.60
N ALA A 218 20.00 -34.53 1.37
CA ALA A 218 19.17 -35.43 0.57
C ALA A 218 20.06 -36.23 -0.39
N PHE A 219 19.71 -37.49 -0.69
CA PHE A 219 20.41 -38.30 -1.70
C PHE A 219 19.75 -38.16 -3.07
N ASP A 220 20.56 -37.96 -4.10
CA ASP A 220 20.11 -38.07 -5.48
C ASP A 220 19.99 -39.55 -5.93
N PRO A 221 19.26 -39.83 -7.04
CA PRO A 221 19.13 -41.19 -7.55
C PRO A 221 20.47 -41.88 -7.98
N ARG A 222 21.55 -41.09 -8.09
CA ARG A 222 22.89 -41.60 -8.44
C ARG A 222 23.76 -41.92 -7.21
N GLY A 223 23.21 -41.65 -6.00
CA GLY A 223 23.92 -41.86 -4.74
C GLY A 223 24.83 -40.71 -4.32
N ASN A 224 24.76 -39.55 -4.99
CA ASN A 224 25.42 -38.36 -4.47
C ASN A 224 24.63 -37.73 -3.33
N LEU A 225 25.34 -37.22 -2.33
CA LEU A 225 24.74 -36.46 -1.24
C LEU A 225 24.59 -35.00 -1.67
N ILE A 226 23.39 -34.48 -1.61
CA ILE A 226 23.08 -33.06 -1.82
C ILE A 226 22.95 -32.40 -0.46
N ALA A 227 23.64 -31.29 -0.27
CA ALA A 227 23.65 -30.59 1.01
C ALA A 227 23.37 -29.11 0.81
N GLY A 228 22.57 -28.51 1.71
CA GLY A 228 22.27 -27.09 1.75
C GLY A 228 22.91 -26.40 2.94
N SER A 229 23.49 -25.22 2.75
CA SER A 229 24.17 -24.44 3.81
C SER A 229 23.38 -23.26 4.32
N ASP A 230 23.80 -22.73 5.50
CA ASP A 230 23.43 -21.43 6.05
C ASP A 230 24.67 -20.55 6.14
N GLY A 231 24.57 -19.35 5.62
CA GLY A 231 25.61 -18.33 5.49
C GLY A 231 25.57 -17.69 4.11
N SER A 232 25.86 -18.49 3.09
CA SER A 232 25.87 -18.06 1.69
C SER A 232 24.83 -18.75 0.81
N GLY A 233 23.96 -19.60 1.37
CA GLY A 233 22.90 -20.29 0.63
C GLY A 233 23.40 -21.20 -0.47
N LEU A 234 24.42 -22.02 -0.16
CA LEU A 234 25.03 -22.91 -1.14
C LEU A 234 24.33 -24.26 -1.19
N VAL A 235 24.18 -24.78 -2.38
CA VAL A 235 23.76 -26.17 -2.63
C VAL A 235 24.96 -26.95 -3.16
N TYR A 236 25.42 -27.94 -2.40
CA TYR A 236 26.53 -28.82 -2.74
C TYR A 236 26.05 -30.13 -3.33
N ARG A 237 26.79 -30.68 -4.27
CA ARG A 237 26.76 -32.10 -4.64
C ARG A 237 28.04 -32.73 -4.14
N ILE A 238 27.93 -33.76 -3.35
CA ILE A 238 29.04 -34.51 -2.76
C ILE A 238 29.01 -35.95 -3.32
N SER A 239 30.08 -36.33 -3.98
CA SER A 239 30.20 -37.67 -4.56
C SER A 239 30.25 -38.76 -3.46
N PRO A 240 30.02 -40.05 -3.77
CA PRO A 240 30.17 -41.14 -2.79
C PRO A 240 31.56 -41.22 -2.16
N ASN A 241 32.57 -40.60 -2.76
CA ASN A 241 33.92 -40.53 -2.25
C ASN A 241 34.22 -39.32 -1.35
N GLY A 242 33.21 -38.47 -1.13
CA GLY A 242 33.34 -37.25 -0.29
C GLY A 242 33.82 -36.00 -1.02
N GLU A 243 33.94 -36.02 -2.36
CA GLU A 243 34.33 -34.88 -3.15
C GLU A 243 33.14 -33.94 -3.39
N GLY A 244 33.23 -32.70 -2.89
CA GLY A 244 32.16 -31.74 -2.95
C GLY A 244 32.31 -30.76 -4.10
N PHE A 245 31.19 -30.41 -4.73
CA PHE A 245 31.08 -29.37 -5.75
C PHE A 245 29.87 -28.49 -5.48
N VAL A 246 30.04 -27.16 -5.56
CA VAL A 246 28.93 -26.20 -5.42
C VAL A 246 28.11 -26.21 -6.70
N LEU A 247 26.89 -26.73 -6.64
CA LEU A 247 25.95 -26.72 -7.78
C LEU A 247 25.32 -25.37 -8.01
N TYR A 248 24.95 -24.72 -6.91
CA TYR A 248 24.19 -23.48 -6.97
C TYR A 248 24.46 -22.60 -5.74
N SER A 249 24.57 -21.29 -5.97
CA SER A 249 24.61 -20.27 -4.93
C SER A 249 23.34 -19.45 -5.00
N ALA A 250 22.42 -19.72 -4.08
CA ALA A 250 21.16 -19.01 -4.03
C ALA A 250 21.33 -17.54 -3.64
N PRO A 251 20.47 -16.63 -4.10
CA PRO A 251 20.47 -15.24 -3.64
C PRO A 251 19.90 -15.08 -2.20
N LYS A 252 19.62 -16.18 -1.53
CA LYS A 252 19.17 -16.27 -0.14
C LYS A 252 20.33 -16.70 0.76
N LYS A 253 20.20 -16.40 2.05
CA LYS A 253 21.26 -16.68 3.02
C LYS A 253 21.33 -18.17 3.39
N GLU A 254 20.19 -18.83 3.51
CA GLU A 254 20.03 -20.18 4.03
C GLU A 254 19.25 -21.06 3.06
N ILE A 255 19.65 -22.30 2.90
CA ILE A 255 18.87 -23.38 2.28
C ILE A 255 18.15 -24.13 3.37
N THR A 256 16.82 -24.01 3.41
CA THR A 256 15.98 -24.53 4.50
C THR A 256 15.42 -25.93 4.23
N ALA A 257 15.25 -26.30 2.96
CA ALA A 257 14.74 -27.62 2.57
C ALA A 257 15.24 -28.04 1.18
N LEU A 258 15.34 -29.35 0.98
CA LEU A 258 15.69 -30.00 -0.28
C LEU A 258 14.68 -31.08 -0.65
N ALA A 259 14.38 -31.21 -1.93
CA ALA A 259 13.68 -32.36 -2.49
C ALA A 259 14.28 -32.71 -3.85
N ILE A 260 14.34 -34.01 -4.18
CA ILE A 260 14.92 -34.47 -5.44
C ILE A 260 13.91 -35.36 -6.14
N ASP A 261 13.65 -35.11 -7.40
CA ASP A 261 12.73 -35.88 -8.20
C ASP A 261 13.42 -37.13 -8.81
N LYS A 262 12.61 -37.98 -9.42
CA LYS A 262 13.13 -39.23 -10.06
C LYS A 262 14.02 -38.96 -11.27
N ALA A 263 13.93 -37.76 -11.87
CA ALA A 263 14.76 -37.35 -12.99
C ALA A 263 16.10 -36.75 -12.54
N GLY A 264 16.28 -36.53 -11.23
CA GLY A 264 17.48 -35.99 -10.64
C GLY A 264 17.48 -34.45 -10.62
N ASN A 265 16.32 -33.76 -10.83
CA ASN A 265 16.22 -32.34 -10.55
C ASN A 265 16.23 -32.13 -9.03
N ILE A 266 17.02 -31.16 -8.60
CA ILE A 266 17.13 -30.74 -7.20
C ILE A 266 16.29 -29.51 -7.00
N PHE A 267 15.37 -29.55 -6.02
CA PHE A 267 14.58 -28.41 -5.60
C PHE A 267 15.08 -27.96 -4.23
N ALA A 268 15.48 -26.69 -4.16
CA ALA A 268 16.05 -26.10 -2.96
C ALA A 268 15.21 -24.89 -2.53
N ALA A 269 14.74 -24.87 -1.29
CA ALA A 269 14.09 -23.71 -0.70
C ALA A 269 15.15 -22.85 -0.02
N GLY A 270 15.18 -21.57 -0.38
CA GLY A 270 16.07 -20.58 0.22
C GLY A 270 15.31 -19.55 1.04
N ALA A 271 15.85 -19.11 2.18
CA ALA A 271 15.30 -18.11 3.06
C ALA A 271 16.36 -17.07 3.51
N GLY A 272 15.88 -15.93 4.03
CA GLY A 272 16.75 -14.85 4.52
C GLY A 272 17.38 -14.01 3.41
N GLU A 273 17.64 -12.75 3.70
CA GLU A 273 18.30 -11.84 2.74
C GLU A 273 19.81 -11.98 2.84
N ARG A 274 20.44 -12.23 1.70
CA ARG A 274 21.89 -12.15 1.58
C ARG A 274 22.28 -10.67 1.42
N ARG A 275 22.99 -10.12 2.41
CA ARG A 275 23.60 -8.80 2.26
C ARG A 275 24.70 -8.88 1.20
N ILE A 276 24.42 -8.47 0.00
CA ILE A 276 25.45 -8.20 -1.01
C ILE A 276 26.13 -6.92 -0.56
N THR A 277 27.28 -7.02 0.10
CA THR A 277 28.18 -5.88 0.24
C THR A 277 28.64 -5.53 -1.18
N PRO A 278 28.35 -4.34 -1.74
CA PRO A 278 28.90 -3.97 -3.03
C PRO A 278 30.42 -4.00 -2.86
N ALA A 279 31.10 -4.83 -3.63
CA ALA A 279 32.54 -4.75 -3.73
C ALA A 279 32.84 -3.34 -4.22
N GLN A 280 33.40 -2.50 -3.36
CA GLN A 280 33.96 -1.20 -3.74
C GLN A 280 35.01 -1.46 -4.78
N GLN A 281 34.64 -1.37 -6.06
CA GLN A 281 35.60 -1.19 -7.13
C GLN A 281 36.18 0.22 -6.95
N SER A 282 37.26 0.29 -6.20
CA SER A 282 38.12 1.46 -6.16
C SER A 282 38.78 1.61 -7.52
N PHE A 283 38.16 2.34 -8.45
CA PHE A 283 38.85 2.91 -9.58
C PHE A 283 39.69 4.08 -9.06
N PRO A 284 40.98 4.14 -9.33
CA PRO A 284 41.79 5.31 -9.03
C PRO A 284 41.42 6.43 -10.02
N THR A 285 40.48 7.31 -9.64
CA THR A 285 40.28 8.56 -10.36
C THR A 285 41.28 9.59 -9.86
N THR A 286 42.34 9.77 -10.62
CA THR A 286 43.11 10.99 -10.58
C THR A 286 42.32 12.10 -11.24
N SER A 287 41.79 13.02 -10.44
CA SER A 287 41.26 14.30 -10.92
C SER A 287 42.02 15.46 -10.26
N PRO A 288 42.34 16.53 -10.98
CA PRO A 288 43.20 17.60 -10.48
C PRO A 288 42.40 18.50 -9.50
N SER A 289 43.09 18.89 -8.45
CA SER A 289 42.64 19.78 -7.40
C SER A 289 42.30 21.18 -7.92
N SER A 290 41.05 21.63 -7.67
CA SER A 290 40.67 23.05 -7.75
C SER A 290 40.61 23.64 -6.34
N PRO A 291 40.94 24.93 -6.15
CA PRO A 291 41.17 25.52 -4.84
C PRO A 291 39.85 25.85 -4.14
N THR A 292 39.84 25.58 -2.83
CA THR A 292 38.75 25.84 -1.86
C THR A 292 38.61 27.34 -1.59
N PRO A 293 37.38 27.93 -1.58
CA PRO A 293 37.17 29.26 -1.01
C PRO A 293 37.04 29.18 0.53
N PRO A 294 37.36 30.26 1.27
CA PRO A 294 37.42 30.23 2.72
C PRO A 294 36.02 30.22 3.37
N ALA A 295 35.92 29.49 4.49
CA ALA A 295 34.76 29.36 5.34
C ALA A 295 34.39 30.68 6.02
N MET A 296 33.13 31.11 5.85
CA MET A 296 32.52 32.16 6.71
C MET A 296 31.89 31.51 7.93
N THR A 297 32.38 31.93 9.08
CA THR A 297 31.81 31.67 10.41
C THR A 297 30.50 32.44 10.60
N GLN A 298 29.42 31.75 10.95
CA GLN A 298 28.22 32.36 11.51
C GLN A 298 28.07 31.99 13.00
N PRO A 299 27.54 32.89 13.83
CA PRO A 299 27.48 32.70 15.28
C PRO A 299 26.29 31.84 15.71
N GLN A 300 26.55 30.97 16.70
CA GLN A 300 25.55 30.16 17.40
C GLN A 300 24.62 31.01 18.26
N GLY A 301 23.35 30.64 18.26
CA GLY A 301 22.37 31.13 19.22
C GLY A 301 20.98 30.57 18.92
N GLY A 302 20.64 29.42 19.49
CA GLY A 302 19.29 28.87 19.42
C GLY A 302 19.17 27.58 20.25
N LEU A 303 18.50 27.68 21.39
CA LEU A 303 18.17 26.59 22.32
C LEU A 303 17.37 25.48 21.60
N VAL A 304 17.92 24.27 21.56
CA VAL A 304 17.21 23.04 21.19
C VAL A 304 16.77 22.34 22.46
N ILE A 305 15.47 22.26 22.68
CA ILE A 305 14.87 21.45 23.73
C ILE A 305 14.90 19.98 23.25
N SER A 306 15.81 19.19 23.80
CA SER A 306 15.82 17.73 23.61
C SER A 306 14.79 17.10 24.53
N SER A 307 13.78 16.45 23.96
CA SER A 307 12.91 15.53 24.66
C SER A 307 13.68 14.27 25.06
N VAL A 308 13.84 14.10 26.37
CA VAL A 308 14.46 12.92 26.97
C VAL A 308 13.45 11.77 26.94
N THR A 309 13.70 10.75 26.14
CA THR A 309 13.07 9.44 26.28
C THR A 309 13.84 8.62 27.31
N PRO A 310 13.21 7.99 28.31
CA PRO A 310 13.92 7.20 29.30
C PRO A 310 14.45 5.91 28.70
N SER A 311 15.75 5.73 28.75
CA SER A 311 16.44 4.48 28.44
C SER A 311 16.19 3.46 29.57
N ASN A 312 15.57 2.34 29.21
CA ASN A 312 15.47 1.16 30.07
C ASN A 312 16.81 0.40 30.11
N PRO A 313 17.25 -0.09 31.26
CA PRO A 313 18.53 -0.78 31.35
C PRO A 313 18.46 -2.18 30.73
N SER A 314 19.48 -2.50 29.96
CA SER A 314 19.76 -3.81 29.40
C SER A 314 19.85 -4.89 30.47
N MET A 315 18.89 -5.80 30.50
CA MET A 315 19.11 -7.10 31.16
C MET A 315 19.78 -8.02 30.13
N THR A 316 21.03 -8.36 30.40
CA THR A 316 21.71 -9.53 29.89
C THR A 316 21.00 -10.77 30.42
N GLY A 317 20.21 -11.41 29.57
CA GLY A 317 19.50 -12.65 29.87
C GLY A 317 19.55 -13.57 28.65
N SER A 318 20.33 -14.63 28.79
CA SER A 318 20.30 -15.93 28.07
C SER A 318 19.57 -15.97 26.75
N SER A 319 20.33 -16.10 25.68
CA SER A 319 19.88 -16.50 24.36
C SER A 319 19.18 -17.86 24.41
N SER A 320 17.85 -17.86 24.61
CA SER A 320 17.02 -18.94 24.10
C SER A 320 17.18 -18.95 22.59
N ALA A 321 17.50 -20.10 22.03
CA ALA A 321 17.51 -20.35 20.59
C ALA A 321 16.06 -20.26 20.06
N GLN A 322 15.50 -19.08 20.04
CA GLN A 322 14.36 -18.74 19.20
C GLN A 322 14.95 -18.54 17.81
N GLY A 323 14.57 -19.42 16.90
CA GLY A 323 14.89 -19.28 15.50
C GLY A 323 14.60 -17.84 15.06
N ALA A 324 15.65 -17.14 14.73
CA ALA A 324 15.53 -15.80 14.16
C ALA A 324 14.58 -15.90 12.98
N SER A 325 13.44 -15.28 13.08
CA SER A 325 12.53 -15.19 11.95
C SER A 325 13.30 -14.49 10.83
N ALA A 326 13.66 -15.25 9.80
CA ALA A 326 14.37 -14.73 8.65
C ALA A 326 13.45 -13.68 8.00
N SER A 327 13.83 -12.41 8.11
CA SER A 327 13.15 -11.34 7.38
C SER A 327 13.39 -11.56 5.89
N GLY A 328 12.34 -11.50 5.06
CA GLY A 328 12.51 -11.47 3.61
C GLY A 328 11.95 -12.66 2.83
N GLY A 329 11.05 -13.47 3.40
CA GLY A 329 10.36 -14.55 2.68
C GLY A 329 11.26 -15.67 2.16
N SER A 330 10.69 -16.54 1.33
CA SER A 330 11.40 -17.67 0.72
C SER A 330 11.25 -17.73 -0.79
N GLU A 331 12.23 -18.36 -1.43
CA GLU A 331 12.20 -18.72 -2.85
C GLU A 331 12.52 -20.19 -3.02
N ILE A 332 11.95 -20.84 -4.03
CA ILE A 332 12.26 -22.21 -4.40
C ILE A 332 12.93 -22.20 -5.76
N TYR A 333 14.08 -22.85 -5.82
CA TYR A 333 14.89 -23.01 -7.01
C TYR A 333 14.89 -24.47 -7.45
N ARG A 334 14.87 -24.68 -8.76
CA ARG A 334 15.12 -25.97 -9.38
C ARG A 334 16.50 -25.93 -10.03
N VAL A 335 17.35 -26.88 -9.70
CA VAL A 335 18.61 -27.12 -10.38
C VAL A 335 18.48 -28.43 -11.16
N ALA A 336 18.53 -28.32 -12.49
CA ALA A 336 18.41 -29.47 -13.37
C ALA A 336 19.68 -30.37 -13.30
N PRO A 337 19.63 -31.62 -13.78
CA PRO A 337 20.78 -32.53 -13.76
C PRO A 337 22.02 -32.02 -14.53
N ASP A 338 21.82 -31.13 -15.49
CA ASP A 338 22.89 -30.44 -16.25
C ASP A 338 23.47 -29.21 -15.50
N GLY A 339 22.92 -28.88 -14.32
CA GLY A 339 23.33 -27.76 -13.49
C GLY A 339 22.57 -26.44 -13.75
N SER A 340 21.60 -26.40 -14.69
CA SER A 340 20.83 -25.19 -15.01
C SER A 340 19.87 -24.84 -13.89
N PRO A 341 19.96 -23.64 -13.26
CA PRO A 341 19.02 -23.21 -12.23
C PRO A 341 17.83 -22.49 -12.84
N SER A 342 16.65 -22.67 -12.24
CA SER A 342 15.47 -21.84 -12.48
C SER A 342 14.74 -21.57 -11.17
N ARG A 343 14.09 -20.39 -11.06
CA ARG A 343 13.26 -20.07 -9.90
C ARG A 343 11.83 -20.56 -10.16
N MET A 344 11.32 -21.38 -9.26
CA MET A 344 10.01 -21.99 -9.38
C MET A 344 8.92 -21.22 -8.64
N TRP A 345 9.26 -20.59 -7.51
CA TRP A 345 8.30 -19.94 -6.64
C TRP A 345 8.95 -18.89 -5.74
N THR A 346 8.20 -17.86 -5.37
CA THR A 346 8.62 -16.80 -4.43
C THR A 346 7.47 -16.37 -3.55
N SER A 347 7.76 -16.06 -2.29
CA SER A 347 6.84 -15.39 -1.36
C SER A 347 7.62 -14.46 -0.45
N SER A 348 7.09 -13.27 -0.26
CA SER A 348 7.61 -12.30 0.72
C SER A 348 7.15 -12.61 2.15
N ASN A 349 6.08 -13.36 2.31
CA ASN A 349 5.38 -13.56 3.58
C ASN A 349 5.55 -14.95 4.18
N ASP A 350 5.87 -15.96 3.37
CA ASP A 350 5.95 -17.34 3.79
C ASP A 350 7.39 -17.86 3.75
N LEU A 351 7.80 -18.55 4.82
CA LEU A 351 9.07 -19.23 4.91
C LEU A 351 8.86 -20.73 4.65
N VAL A 352 9.55 -21.27 3.68
CA VAL A 352 9.49 -22.71 3.38
C VAL A 352 10.39 -23.48 4.33
N TYR A 353 9.83 -24.46 5.05
CA TYR A 353 10.56 -25.33 5.96
C TYR A 353 10.66 -26.78 5.46
N ALA A 354 9.76 -27.18 4.58
CA ALA A 354 9.71 -28.56 4.10
C ALA A 354 9.35 -28.62 2.62
N LEU A 355 10.00 -29.53 1.89
CA LEU A 355 9.70 -29.88 0.51
C LEU A 355 9.47 -31.39 0.39
N ALA A 356 8.47 -31.80 -0.39
CA ALA A 356 8.21 -33.20 -0.71
C ALA A 356 7.49 -33.31 -2.06
N PHE A 357 7.45 -34.53 -2.64
CA PHE A 357 6.62 -34.82 -3.80
C PHE A 357 5.38 -35.61 -3.42
N ASP A 358 4.22 -35.17 -3.92
CA ASP A 358 3.01 -35.97 -3.83
C ASP A 358 3.01 -37.13 -4.85
N GLN A 359 1.98 -37.99 -4.78
CA GLN A 359 1.85 -39.12 -5.71
C GLN A 359 1.71 -38.68 -7.18
N ARG A 360 1.23 -37.46 -7.45
CA ARG A 360 1.07 -36.91 -8.79
C ARG A 360 2.39 -36.30 -9.31
N GLY A 361 3.45 -36.31 -8.50
CA GLY A 361 4.75 -35.72 -8.84
C GLY A 361 4.80 -34.23 -8.72
N ARG A 362 3.80 -33.56 -8.07
CA ARG A 362 3.85 -32.14 -7.79
C ARG A 362 4.74 -31.88 -6.59
N LEU A 363 5.55 -30.84 -6.66
CA LEU A 363 6.34 -30.39 -5.51
C LEU A 363 5.43 -29.71 -4.49
N LEU A 364 5.43 -30.21 -3.26
CA LEU A 364 4.74 -29.58 -2.14
C LEU A 364 5.73 -28.77 -1.30
N ALA A 365 5.32 -27.57 -0.90
CA ALA A 365 6.06 -26.71 0.00
C ALA A 365 5.25 -26.44 1.27
N GLY A 366 5.77 -26.89 2.41
CA GLY A 366 5.24 -26.60 3.75
C GLY A 366 5.84 -25.31 4.28
N THR A 367 4.99 -24.36 4.69
CA THR A 367 5.45 -23.03 5.05
C THR A 367 5.21 -22.68 6.52
N GLY A 368 5.99 -21.71 7.00
CA GLY A 368 5.81 -21.03 8.28
C GLY A 368 5.01 -19.73 8.16
N ASN A 369 4.90 -19.04 9.29
CA ASN A 369 4.15 -17.80 9.50
C ASN A 369 2.64 -17.97 9.42
N ARG A 370 2.11 -18.67 8.42
CA ARG A 370 0.66 -18.87 8.23
C ARG A 370 0.26 -20.34 8.11
N GLY A 371 1.23 -21.26 7.99
CA GLY A 371 0.99 -22.70 7.92
C GLY A 371 0.33 -23.18 6.63
N HIS A 372 0.65 -22.56 5.50
CA HIS A 372 0.16 -22.97 4.18
C HIS A 372 0.96 -24.16 3.62
N ILE A 373 0.28 -24.98 2.83
CA ILE A 373 0.89 -26.00 1.97
C ILE A 373 0.58 -25.62 0.53
N PHE A 374 1.63 -25.32 -0.23
CA PHE A 374 1.53 -25.01 -1.66
C PHE A 374 1.92 -26.25 -2.49
N ALA A 375 1.22 -26.44 -3.61
CA ALA A 375 1.67 -27.36 -4.67
C ALA A 375 2.22 -26.51 -5.82
N ILE A 376 3.46 -26.78 -6.23
CA ILE A 376 4.17 -26.06 -7.27
C ILE A 376 4.27 -26.96 -8.50
N SER A 377 3.73 -26.49 -9.62
CA SER A 377 3.63 -27.23 -10.88
C SER A 377 4.60 -26.75 -11.94
N GLY A 378 4.97 -25.48 -11.91
CA GLY A 378 5.85 -24.82 -12.89
C GLY A 378 6.44 -23.53 -12.35
N GLU A 379 7.11 -22.78 -13.20
CA GLU A 379 7.63 -21.44 -12.87
C GLU A 379 6.47 -20.51 -12.60
N ASP A 380 6.39 -19.98 -11.38
CA ASP A 380 5.29 -19.13 -10.88
C ASP A 380 3.88 -19.75 -11.01
N GLU A 381 3.79 -21.06 -11.30
CA GLU A 381 2.55 -21.82 -11.34
C GLU A 381 2.41 -22.68 -10.10
N PHE A 382 1.48 -22.31 -9.23
CA PHE A 382 1.25 -22.97 -7.95
C PHE A 382 -0.22 -22.95 -7.54
N THR A 383 -0.54 -23.80 -6.56
CA THR A 383 -1.85 -23.83 -5.92
C THR A 383 -1.66 -23.79 -4.42
N ASP A 384 -2.31 -22.85 -3.73
CA ASP A 384 -2.46 -22.85 -2.28
C ASP A 384 -3.48 -23.94 -1.92
N LEU A 385 -2.98 -25.12 -1.52
CA LEU A 385 -3.81 -26.28 -1.30
C LEU A 385 -4.67 -26.16 -0.05
N LEU A 386 -4.08 -25.66 1.03
CA LEU A 386 -4.73 -25.56 2.32
C LEU A 386 -3.87 -24.81 3.34
N LYS A 387 -4.52 -24.44 4.42
CA LYS A 387 -3.89 -23.85 5.61
C LYS A 387 -4.05 -24.82 6.79
N ALA A 388 -2.94 -25.25 7.38
CA ALA A 388 -2.95 -26.06 8.60
C ALA A 388 -3.48 -25.23 9.79
N SER A 389 -4.03 -25.91 10.79
CA SER A 389 -4.48 -25.26 12.04
C SER A 389 -3.32 -24.90 13.00
N ALA A 390 -2.12 -24.71 12.46
CA ALA A 390 -0.91 -24.29 13.15
C ALA A 390 -0.16 -23.30 12.29
N THR A 391 0.79 -22.56 12.88
CA THR A 391 1.48 -21.50 12.14
C THR A 391 2.61 -21.97 11.23
N GLN A 392 3.11 -23.19 11.43
CA GLN A 392 4.24 -23.73 10.68
C GLN A 392 4.01 -25.19 10.29
N VAL A 393 4.29 -25.53 9.03
CA VAL A 393 4.43 -26.91 8.54
C VAL A 393 5.92 -27.20 8.43
N THR A 394 6.44 -28.12 9.25
CA THR A 394 7.87 -28.25 9.50
C THR A 394 8.53 -29.42 8.77
N ALA A 395 7.81 -30.52 8.54
CA ALA A 395 8.34 -31.66 7.82
C ALA A 395 7.24 -32.48 7.13
N PHE A 396 7.65 -33.23 6.11
CA PHE A 396 6.82 -34.22 5.43
C PHE A 396 7.43 -35.61 5.53
N ALA A 397 6.58 -36.64 5.65
CA ALA A 397 6.99 -38.03 5.54
C ALA A 397 5.97 -38.82 4.71
N LYS A 398 6.41 -39.88 4.05
CA LYS A 398 5.53 -40.76 3.23
C LYS A 398 4.57 -41.53 4.11
N ALA A 399 3.31 -41.58 3.74
CA ALA A 399 2.33 -42.45 4.38
C ALA A 399 2.12 -43.76 3.59
N PRO A 400 1.79 -44.88 4.25
CA PRO A 400 1.65 -46.20 3.59
C PRO A 400 0.59 -46.23 2.49
N ASN A 401 -0.45 -45.42 2.60
CA ASN A 401 -1.54 -45.31 1.62
C ASN A 401 -1.22 -44.38 0.44
N GLY A 402 0.04 -43.94 0.32
CA GLY A 402 0.49 -43.05 -0.72
C GLY A 402 0.22 -41.56 -0.47
N GLY A 403 -0.41 -41.18 0.65
CA GLY A 403 -0.46 -39.82 1.10
C GLY A 403 0.86 -39.33 1.70
N LEU A 404 0.84 -38.15 2.29
CA LEU A 404 1.96 -37.62 3.05
C LEU A 404 1.51 -37.24 4.46
N TYR A 405 2.33 -37.61 5.44
CA TYR A 405 2.23 -37.02 6.76
C TYR A 405 2.86 -35.62 6.72
N ALA A 406 2.21 -34.67 7.36
CA ALA A 406 2.69 -33.30 7.55
C ALA A 406 2.73 -32.96 9.04
N SER A 407 3.89 -32.59 9.56
CA SER A 407 4.03 -32.13 10.94
C SER A 407 3.96 -30.62 11.06
N THR A 408 3.58 -30.14 12.25
CA THR A 408 3.44 -28.72 12.52
C THR A 408 4.11 -28.28 13.82
N SER A 409 4.41 -26.98 13.90
CA SER A 409 4.93 -26.31 15.10
C SER A 409 4.03 -25.17 15.53
N ASN A 410 4.22 -24.71 16.78
CA ASN A 410 3.34 -23.81 17.53
C ASN A 410 1.97 -24.44 17.88
N LEU A 411 1.80 -25.68 17.55
CA LEU A 411 0.90 -26.74 18.00
C LEU A 411 1.46 -28.01 17.37
N GLY A 412 2.09 -28.86 18.16
CA GLY A 412 2.72 -30.11 17.71
C GLY A 412 1.70 -31.13 17.23
N LYS A 413 1.20 -30.97 16.02
CA LYS A 413 0.22 -31.87 15.39
C LYS A 413 0.81 -32.57 14.18
N VAL A 414 0.24 -33.70 13.89
CA VAL A 414 0.49 -34.47 12.67
C VAL A 414 -0.81 -34.63 11.90
N PHE A 415 -0.73 -34.30 10.62
CA PHE A 415 -1.83 -34.41 9.67
C PHE A 415 -1.47 -35.45 8.59
N LEU A 416 -2.50 -36.05 8.03
CA LEU A 416 -2.41 -36.86 6.80
C LEU A 416 -2.98 -36.03 5.64
N LEU A 417 -2.15 -35.74 4.69
CA LEU A 417 -2.54 -35.20 3.39
C LEU A 417 -2.85 -36.37 2.48
N GLY A 418 -4.13 -36.60 2.17
CA GLY A 418 -4.59 -37.72 1.39
C GLY A 418 -4.29 -37.57 -0.11
N ALA A 419 -4.32 -38.71 -0.81
CA ALA A 419 -4.20 -38.75 -2.28
C ALA A 419 -5.48 -38.30 -3.00
N THR A 420 -6.63 -38.35 -2.30
CA THR A 420 -7.94 -37.91 -2.81
C THR A 420 -8.29 -36.50 -2.35
N THR A 421 -9.22 -35.85 -3.04
CA THR A 421 -9.75 -34.57 -2.65
C THR A 421 -10.80 -34.67 -1.55
N GLU A 422 -11.07 -33.57 -0.85
CA GLU A 422 -12.20 -33.43 0.06
C GLU A 422 -13.53 -33.68 -0.68
N PRO A 423 -14.51 -34.39 -0.09
CA PRO A 423 -15.80 -34.67 -0.73
C PRO A 423 -16.62 -33.41 -0.88
N VAL A 424 -16.44 -32.42 0.01
CA VAL A 424 -17.11 -31.11 0.00
C VAL A 424 -16.15 -30.06 0.50
N GLY A 425 -16.06 -28.97 -0.24
CA GLY A 425 -15.32 -27.79 0.17
C GLY A 425 -16.21 -26.55 0.14
N SER A 426 -15.91 -25.56 0.93
CA SER A 426 -16.58 -24.25 0.92
C SER A 426 -15.57 -23.12 0.94
N TYR A 427 -15.92 -22.06 0.23
CA TYR A 427 -15.17 -20.82 0.21
C TYR A 427 -16.12 -19.68 0.49
N GLU A 428 -15.77 -18.79 1.41
CA GLU A 428 -16.47 -17.56 1.70
C GLU A 428 -15.55 -16.40 1.30
N SER A 429 -16.07 -15.48 0.45
CA SER A 429 -15.31 -14.31 0.02
C SER A 429 -14.95 -13.41 1.19
N ASP A 430 -14.04 -12.46 0.99
CA ASP A 430 -14.00 -11.26 1.82
C ASP A 430 -15.30 -10.47 1.70
N VAL A 431 -15.48 -9.49 2.59
CA VAL A 431 -16.64 -8.61 2.58
C VAL A 431 -16.40 -7.51 1.56
N PHE A 432 -17.30 -7.41 0.60
CA PHE A 432 -17.31 -6.30 -0.36
C PHE A 432 -18.05 -5.09 0.23
N ASP A 433 -17.42 -3.93 0.19
CA ASP A 433 -18.01 -2.63 0.52
C ASP A 433 -18.39 -1.89 -0.77
N ALA A 434 -19.67 -1.78 -1.04
CA ALA A 434 -20.19 -0.97 -2.14
C ALA A 434 -20.14 0.55 -1.85
N ARG A 435 -19.62 0.95 -0.67
CA ARG A 435 -19.57 2.30 -0.09
C ARG A 435 -20.93 2.87 0.25
N ILE A 436 -21.92 2.62 -0.58
CA ILE A 436 -23.28 3.15 -0.49
C ILE A 436 -24.25 1.99 -0.43
N PHE A 437 -25.42 2.22 0.16
CA PHE A 437 -26.53 1.30 0.13
C PHE A 437 -26.89 0.95 -1.32
N SER A 438 -26.78 -0.34 -1.69
CA SER A 438 -26.85 -0.82 -3.06
C SER A 438 -27.90 -1.92 -3.22
N ARG A 439 -28.49 -2.01 -4.39
CA ARG A 439 -29.31 -3.16 -4.81
C ARG A 439 -28.44 -4.17 -5.51
N TRP A 440 -28.60 -5.44 -5.17
CA TRP A 440 -27.87 -6.55 -5.78
C TRP A 440 -28.62 -7.05 -7.00
N GLY A 441 -27.88 -7.25 -8.08
CA GLY A 441 -28.39 -7.70 -9.37
C GLY A 441 -28.19 -9.20 -9.57
N ARG A 442 -27.57 -9.57 -10.70
CA ARG A 442 -27.28 -10.97 -11.05
C ARG A 442 -25.83 -11.31 -10.76
N ALA A 443 -25.61 -12.58 -10.43
CA ALA A 443 -24.27 -13.14 -10.39
C ALA A 443 -23.85 -13.65 -11.77
N GLU A 444 -22.60 -13.43 -12.13
CA GLU A 444 -21.95 -14.06 -13.26
C GLU A 444 -20.99 -15.13 -12.72
N PHE A 445 -21.17 -16.35 -13.18
CA PHE A 445 -20.38 -17.50 -12.74
C PHE A 445 -19.68 -18.14 -13.93
N ARG A 446 -18.36 -18.36 -13.78
CA ARG A 446 -17.57 -19.19 -14.68
C ARG A 446 -16.97 -20.31 -13.89
N GLY A 447 -17.22 -21.53 -14.33
CA GLY A 447 -16.74 -22.71 -13.66
C GLY A 447 -17.36 -23.97 -14.24
N VAL A 448 -17.01 -25.12 -13.67
CA VAL A 448 -17.49 -26.44 -14.08
C VAL A 448 -17.79 -27.30 -12.86
N GLY A 449 -18.56 -28.37 -13.08
CA GLY A 449 -18.89 -29.36 -12.05
C GLY A 449 -19.96 -28.92 -11.07
N ASN A 450 -20.06 -29.60 -9.95
CA ASN A 450 -21.09 -29.38 -8.93
C ASN A 450 -20.69 -28.25 -7.97
N VAL A 451 -21.14 -27.03 -8.28
CA VAL A 451 -20.89 -25.82 -7.50
C VAL A 451 -22.23 -25.18 -7.13
N GLU A 452 -22.41 -24.90 -5.84
CA GLU A 452 -23.54 -24.12 -5.34
C GLU A 452 -23.02 -22.73 -4.89
N LEU A 453 -23.71 -21.67 -5.32
CA LEU A 453 -23.38 -20.30 -4.96
C LEU A 453 -24.43 -19.72 -4.01
N PHE A 454 -23.97 -18.96 -3.02
CA PHE A 454 -24.81 -18.27 -2.03
C PHE A 454 -24.32 -16.83 -1.88
N ALA A 455 -25.22 -15.94 -1.47
CA ALA A 455 -24.88 -14.59 -1.06
C ALA A 455 -25.56 -14.23 0.26
N ARG A 456 -25.02 -13.23 0.93
CA ARG A 456 -25.64 -12.53 2.07
C ARG A 456 -25.24 -11.06 2.05
N SER A 457 -26.00 -10.21 2.73
CA SER A 457 -25.78 -8.77 2.77
C SER A 457 -25.98 -8.19 4.15
N GLY A 458 -25.41 -7.02 4.41
CA GLY A 458 -25.53 -6.30 5.68
C GLY A 458 -25.10 -4.84 5.58
N ASN A 459 -25.29 -4.08 6.67
CA ASN A 459 -24.93 -2.66 6.75
C ASN A 459 -23.82 -2.38 7.78
N VAL A 460 -23.14 -3.43 8.24
CA VAL A 460 -21.92 -3.37 9.07
C VAL A 460 -20.85 -4.19 8.38
N ASP A 461 -19.61 -3.78 8.51
CA ASP A 461 -18.44 -4.39 7.85
C ASP A 461 -18.07 -5.79 8.38
N ASN A 462 -18.48 -6.11 9.61
CA ASN A 462 -18.25 -7.41 10.21
C ASN A 462 -19.50 -8.29 10.14
N PRO A 463 -19.49 -9.39 9.34
CA PRO A 463 -20.64 -10.28 9.21
C PRO A 463 -20.97 -10.97 10.52
N ASP A 464 -22.06 -10.57 11.12
CA ASP A 464 -22.59 -11.11 12.37
C ASP A 464 -24.05 -11.58 12.21
N ARG A 465 -24.76 -11.80 13.34
CA ARG A 465 -26.17 -12.18 13.37
C ARG A 465 -27.12 -11.14 12.76
N ASN A 466 -26.66 -9.89 12.52
CA ASN A 466 -27.47 -8.81 11.98
C ASN A 466 -27.40 -8.76 10.43
N TRP A 467 -26.57 -9.60 9.83
CA TRP A 467 -26.58 -9.80 8.39
C TRP A 467 -27.74 -10.69 7.97
N SER A 468 -28.14 -10.59 6.69
CA SER A 468 -29.11 -11.53 6.12
C SER A 468 -28.57 -12.97 6.19
N PRO A 469 -29.44 -13.98 6.27
CA PRO A 469 -29.01 -15.38 6.12
C PRO A 469 -28.45 -15.62 4.72
N TRP A 470 -27.58 -16.63 4.60
CA TRP A 470 -27.10 -17.10 3.31
C TRP A 470 -28.28 -17.53 2.43
N LYS A 471 -28.39 -16.95 1.24
CA LYS A 471 -29.41 -17.27 0.26
C LYS A 471 -28.77 -17.86 -0.98
N LYS A 472 -29.28 -19.03 -1.43
CA LYS A 472 -28.77 -19.72 -2.61
C LYS A 472 -29.10 -18.92 -3.87
N ILE A 473 -28.13 -18.81 -4.78
CA ILE A 473 -28.26 -18.23 -6.11
C ILE A 473 -28.52 -19.38 -7.10
N ASP A 474 -29.61 -19.31 -7.85
CA ASP A 474 -29.92 -20.33 -8.87
C ASP A 474 -29.17 -20.02 -10.18
N LEU A 475 -28.00 -20.64 -10.33
CA LEU A 475 -27.13 -20.45 -11.49
C LEU A 475 -27.73 -21.01 -12.80
N LEU A 476 -28.72 -21.88 -12.73
CA LEU A 476 -29.36 -22.50 -13.91
C LEU A 476 -30.54 -21.68 -14.45
N LYS A 477 -31.09 -20.78 -13.65
CA LYS A 477 -32.25 -19.99 -14.01
C LYS A 477 -31.86 -18.59 -14.43
N ASP A 478 -31.72 -17.68 -13.50
CA ASP A 478 -31.48 -16.25 -13.74
C ASP A 478 -30.31 -15.68 -12.96
N ALA A 479 -29.71 -16.49 -12.11
CA ALA A 479 -28.58 -16.13 -11.24
C ALA A 479 -28.82 -14.87 -10.39
N GLU A 480 -30.10 -14.57 -10.03
CA GLU A 480 -30.48 -13.41 -9.24
C GLU A 480 -29.94 -13.50 -7.82
N VAL A 481 -29.30 -12.42 -7.36
CA VAL A 481 -28.82 -12.26 -5.99
C VAL A 481 -29.92 -11.68 -5.12
N SER A 482 -30.87 -12.53 -4.72
CA SER A 482 -32.10 -12.14 -4.02
C SER A 482 -31.86 -11.90 -2.51
N VAL A 483 -30.82 -11.15 -2.12
CA VAL A 483 -30.58 -10.71 -0.74
C VAL A 483 -31.05 -9.27 -0.55
N PRO A 484 -31.32 -8.81 0.69
CA PRO A 484 -31.73 -7.44 0.94
C PRO A 484 -30.73 -6.42 0.39
N PRO A 485 -31.18 -5.26 -0.13
CA PRO A 485 -30.29 -4.15 -0.43
C PRO A 485 -29.52 -3.73 0.80
N ALA A 486 -28.23 -3.47 0.65
CA ALA A 486 -27.33 -3.10 1.75
C ALA A 486 -26.03 -2.50 1.21
N ARG A 487 -25.20 -1.94 2.09
CA ARG A 487 -23.86 -1.44 1.74
C ARG A 487 -22.85 -2.56 1.50
N PHE A 488 -22.93 -3.63 2.29
CA PHE A 488 -21.95 -4.73 2.24
C PHE A 488 -22.58 -6.02 1.69
N THR A 489 -21.79 -6.80 0.97
CA THR A 489 -22.18 -8.13 0.53
C THR A 489 -21.02 -9.11 0.63
N GLN A 490 -21.37 -10.39 0.69
CA GLN A 490 -20.42 -11.50 0.70
C GLN A 490 -21.03 -12.67 -0.06
N TRP A 491 -20.22 -13.38 -0.84
CA TRP A 491 -20.64 -14.61 -1.50
C TRP A 491 -19.93 -15.84 -0.91
N LYS A 492 -20.53 -16.98 -1.14
CA LYS A 492 -20.02 -18.29 -0.72
C LYS A 492 -20.23 -19.30 -1.82
N ALA A 493 -19.16 -20.04 -2.15
CA ALA A 493 -19.26 -21.21 -3.02
C ALA A 493 -19.12 -22.52 -2.19
N VAL A 494 -19.93 -23.52 -2.54
CA VAL A 494 -19.81 -24.88 -2.02
C VAL A 494 -19.54 -25.80 -3.20
N LEU A 495 -18.38 -26.44 -3.18
CA LEU A 495 -17.91 -27.36 -4.20
C LEU A 495 -18.15 -28.79 -3.70
N ARG A 496 -18.73 -29.66 -4.54
CA ARG A 496 -18.96 -31.08 -4.20
C ARG A 496 -18.31 -31.98 -5.25
N THR A 497 -17.65 -33.04 -4.82
CA THR A 497 -17.05 -34.02 -5.72
C THR A 497 -18.07 -34.52 -6.75
N GLY A 498 -17.67 -34.60 -8.00
CA GLY A 498 -18.48 -35.00 -9.14
C GLY A 498 -17.66 -35.11 -10.42
N GLU A 499 -18.31 -35.50 -11.50
CA GLU A 499 -17.74 -35.53 -12.85
C GLU A 499 -18.53 -34.52 -13.72
N PRO A 500 -17.90 -33.48 -14.29
CA PRO A 500 -16.47 -33.15 -14.13
C PRO A 500 -16.13 -32.63 -12.71
N ALA A 501 -14.85 -32.69 -12.33
CA ALA A 501 -14.37 -32.15 -11.06
C ALA A 501 -14.76 -30.68 -10.90
N PRO A 502 -15.30 -30.27 -9.73
CA PRO A 502 -15.80 -28.90 -9.53
C PRO A 502 -14.67 -27.90 -9.53
N ARG A 503 -14.88 -26.79 -10.25
CA ARG A 503 -13.96 -25.68 -10.36
C ARG A 503 -14.72 -24.36 -10.51
N VAL A 504 -14.27 -23.34 -9.84
CA VAL A 504 -14.72 -21.97 -10.01
C VAL A 504 -13.58 -21.15 -10.63
N ASP A 505 -13.81 -20.53 -11.77
CA ASP A 505 -12.79 -19.72 -12.44
C ASP A 505 -12.97 -18.23 -12.12
N SER A 506 -14.22 -17.74 -12.08
CA SER A 506 -14.55 -16.38 -11.65
C SER A 506 -15.97 -16.29 -11.11
N ILE A 507 -16.19 -15.35 -10.22
CA ILE A 507 -17.51 -14.92 -9.76
C ILE A 507 -17.55 -13.41 -9.83
N ALA A 508 -18.64 -12.88 -10.42
CA ALA A 508 -18.92 -11.46 -10.40
C ALA A 508 -20.35 -11.22 -9.92
N LEU A 509 -20.53 -10.20 -9.08
CA LEU A 509 -21.84 -9.74 -8.61
C LEU A 509 -22.11 -8.36 -9.16
N ASN A 510 -23.20 -8.24 -9.92
CA ASN A 510 -23.65 -6.96 -10.42
C ASN A 510 -24.45 -6.23 -9.33
N TYR A 511 -24.28 -4.93 -9.21
CA TYR A 511 -24.96 -4.13 -8.20
C TYR A 511 -25.22 -2.71 -8.71
N LEU A 512 -26.26 -2.09 -8.18
CA LEU A 512 -26.63 -0.71 -8.46
C LEU A 512 -26.62 0.09 -7.15
N PRO A 513 -25.67 1.00 -6.95
CA PRO A 513 -25.68 1.93 -5.83
C PRO A 513 -26.95 2.78 -5.84
N LYS A 514 -27.47 3.13 -4.68
CA LYS A 514 -28.54 4.12 -4.56
C LYS A 514 -27.95 5.50 -4.84
N ASN A 515 -28.60 6.28 -5.70
CA ASN A 515 -28.20 7.67 -5.88
C ASN A 515 -28.28 8.46 -4.57
N VAL A 516 -27.22 9.20 -4.24
CA VAL A 516 -27.08 10.06 -3.07
C VAL A 516 -26.76 11.47 -3.56
N ALA A 517 -27.44 12.47 -3.02
CA ALA A 517 -27.17 13.85 -3.42
C ALA A 517 -25.73 14.28 -3.12
N PRO A 518 -25.12 15.11 -3.96
CA PRO A 518 -23.81 15.70 -3.68
C PRO A 518 -23.80 16.41 -2.31
N ASP A 519 -22.65 16.43 -1.62
CA ASP A 519 -22.48 17.12 -0.35
C ASP A 519 -21.38 18.18 -0.44
N PHE A 520 -21.69 19.38 0.07
CA PHE A 520 -20.77 20.51 0.07
C PHE A 520 -19.94 20.58 1.34
N ASP A 521 -18.63 20.57 1.18
CA ASP A 521 -17.70 20.89 2.25
C ASP A 521 -17.68 22.40 2.50
N GLU A 522 -17.49 23.22 1.45
CA GLU A 522 -17.29 24.66 1.56
C GLU A 522 -17.73 25.43 0.31
N VAL A 523 -18.22 26.66 0.51
CA VAL A 523 -18.38 27.70 -0.52
C VAL A 523 -17.65 28.94 -0.07
N THR A 524 -16.62 29.36 -0.80
CA THR A 524 -15.78 30.51 -0.50
C THR A 524 -15.94 31.58 -1.60
N VAL A 525 -16.13 32.81 -1.21
CA VAL A 525 -16.18 33.95 -2.13
C VAL A 525 -15.10 34.98 -1.75
N GLN A 526 -14.33 35.43 -2.73
CA GLN A 526 -13.23 36.38 -2.53
C GLN A 526 -13.30 37.50 -3.54
N THR A 527 -13.32 38.74 -3.06
CA THR A 527 -13.15 39.95 -3.89
C THR A 527 -11.68 40.12 -4.24
N GLY A 528 -11.38 40.75 -5.37
CA GLY A 528 -10.01 40.94 -5.83
C GLY A 528 -9.29 39.69 -6.28
N THR A 529 -10.03 38.64 -6.63
CA THR A 529 -9.50 37.33 -6.94
C THR A 529 -10.15 36.73 -8.18
N ARG A 530 -9.31 36.16 -9.06
CA ARG A 530 -9.75 35.42 -10.24
C ARG A 530 -9.20 33.98 -10.17
N TYR A 531 -10.05 33.01 -10.41
CA TYR A 531 -9.66 31.60 -10.64
C TYR A 531 -9.65 31.31 -12.14
N GLN A 532 -8.64 30.59 -12.63
CA GLN A 532 -8.53 30.17 -14.03
C GLN A 532 -8.32 28.68 -14.12
N SER A 533 -8.98 28.03 -15.08
CA SER A 533 -8.72 26.64 -15.39
C SER A 533 -7.26 26.48 -15.82
N LEU A 534 -6.54 25.54 -15.20
CA LEU A 534 -5.22 25.15 -15.69
C LEU A 534 -5.38 24.49 -17.05
N PRO A 535 -4.51 24.78 -18.04
CA PRO A 535 -4.53 24.09 -19.31
C PRO A 535 -4.40 22.59 -19.04
N LYS A 536 -5.36 21.78 -19.50
CA LYS A 536 -5.21 20.33 -19.47
C LYS A 536 -3.95 19.97 -20.27
N PRO A 537 -2.99 19.19 -19.73
CA PRO A 537 -1.85 18.73 -20.50
C PRO A 537 -2.37 17.93 -21.71
N VAL A 538 -2.07 18.43 -22.90
CA VAL A 538 -2.37 17.74 -24.14
C VAL A 538 -1.37 16.59 -24.28
N GLY A 539 -1.84 15.36 -24.14
CA GLY A 539 -1.13 14.13 -24.49
C GLY A 539 -0.38 13.48 -23.35
N THR A 540 -0.95 12.46 -22.88
CA THR A 540 -0.51 11.05 -22.89
C THR A 540 -1.53 10.27 -22.07
N ASP A 541 -2.46 9.63 -22.77
CA ASP A 541 -3.18 8.47 -22.25
C ASP A 541 -2.16 7.32 -22.07
N THR A 542 -1.44 7.36 -20.99
CA THR A 542 -0.79 6.21 -20.41
C THR A 542 -1.37 6.04 -19.02
N SER A 543 -2.60 5.53 -18.97
CA SER A 543 -3.10 4.88 -17.77
C SER A 543 -2.30 3.60 -17.57
N MET A 544 -1.14 3.71 -16.96
CA MET A 544 -0.53 2.56 -16.28
C MET A 544 -1.37 2.29 -15.04
N THR A 545 -2.32 1.37 -15.19
CA THR A 545 -3.00 0.73 -14.06
C THR A 545 -1.98 -0.18 -13.37
N VAL A 546 -1.19 0.38 -12.49
CA VAL A 546 -0.42 -0.39 -11.52
C VAL A 546 -1.26 -0.49 -10.26
N GLY A 547 -1.84 -1.70 -10.06
CA GLY A 547 -2.46 -2.13 -8.80
C GLY A 547 -3.55 -1.22 -8.28
N GLY A 548 -4.80 -1.54 -8.56
CA GLY A 548 -6.11 -1.24 -7.97
C GLY A 548 -6.31 -0.33 -6.76
N ILE A 549 -5.45 0.64 -6.51
CA ILE A 549 -5.68 1.73 -5.57
C ILE A 549 -5.92 2.96 -6.43
N GLN A 550 -7.17 3.34 -6.61
CA GLN A 550 -7.50 4.69 -7.05
C GLN A 550 -6.89 5.64 -6.01
N GLN A 551 -5.80 6.31 -6.39
CA GLN A 551 -5.37 7.48 -5.64
C GLN A 551 -6.54 8.45 -5.64
N PRO A 552 -6.91 9.05 -4.48
CA PRO A 552 -7.90 10.10 -4.46
C PRO A 552 -7.42 11.16 -5.45
N ARG A 553 -8.25 11.48 -6.44
CA ARG A 553 -8.04 12.63 -7.32
C ARG A 553 -8.10 13.84 -6.40
N PHE A 554 -6.96 14.35 -5.98
CA PHE A 554 -6.88 15.67 -5.42
C PHE A 554 -7.30 16.61 -6.55
N ASP A 555 -8.52 17.12 -6.50
CA ASP A 555 -8.95 18.28 -7.23
C ASP A 555 -8.07 19.44 -6.75
N SER A 556 -6.94 19.63 -7.40
CA SER A 556 -6.09 20.79 -7.14
C SER A 556 -6.87 22.00 -7.58
N SER A 557 -7.46 22.71 -6.63
CA SER A 557 -8.08 24.00 -6.88
C SER A 557 -7.08 24.89 -7.61
N PRO A 558 -7.46 25.55 -8.71
CA PRO A 558 -6.55 26.43 -9.41
C PRO A 558 -6.06 27.52 -8.45
N PRO A 559 -4.79 27.93 -8.53
CA PRO A 559 -4.25 28.97 -7.68
C PRO A 559 -5.02 30.27 -7.93
N PRO A 560 -5.35 31.02 -6.87
CA PRO A 560 -5.99 32.32 -7.02
C PRO A 560 -5.00 33.34 -7.64
N ILE A 561 -5.45 34.02 -8.66
CA ILE A 561 -4.73 35.14 -9.28
C ILE A 561 -5.29 36.44 -8.71
N ARG A 562 -4.42 37.34 -8.28
CA ARG A 562 -4.85 38.66 -7.81
C ARG A 562 -5.38 39.49 -8.99
N ASP A 563 -6.65 39.78 -8.98
CA ASP A 563 -7.32 40.59 -10.00
C ASP A 563 -8.37 41.45 -9.33
N ARG A 564 -8.04 42.73 -9.16
CA ARG A 564 -8.80 43.70 -8.38
C ARG A 564 -10.27 43.82 -8.82
N ASP A 565 -10.50 43.74 -10.11
CA ASP A 565 -11.82 44.00 -10.71
C ASP A 565 -12.67 42.70 -10.78
N SER A 566 -12.22 41.60 -10.16
CA SER A 566 -12.88 40.30 -10.20
C SER A 566 -13.34 39.83 -8.83
N ILE A 567 -14.44 39.09 -8.84
CA ILE A 567 -14.92 38.27 -7.71
C ILE A 567 -14.78 36.79 -8.10
N GLY A 568 -14.09 36.04 -7.26
CA GLY A 568 -13.93 34.62 -7.42
C GLY A 568 -14.82 33.84 -6.43
N VAL A 569 -15.66 32.97 -6.94
CA VAL A 569 -16.45 32.00 -6.18
C VAL A 569 -15.83 30.63 -6.38
N ARG A 570 -15.54 29.92 -5.29
CA ARG A 570 -14.98 28.57 -5.28
C ARG A 570 -15.75 27.70 -4.32
N TRP A 571 -15.89 26.41 -4.64
CA TRP A 571 -16.54 25.45 -3.76
C TRP A 571 -15.82 24.12 -3.75
N ALA A 572 -15.92 23.44 -2.62
CA ALA A 572 -15.55 22.06 -2.44
C ALA A 572 -16.83 21.24 -2.26
N VAL A 573 -17.00 20.23 -3.07
CA VAL A 573 -18.16 19.34 -3.08
C VAL A 573 -17.71 17.95 -3.48
N HIS A 574 -18.26 16.93 -2.84
CA HIS A 574 -18.03 15.54 -3.19
C HIS A 574 -19.36 14.83 -3.45
N ASP A 575 -19.27 13.74 -4.17
CA ASP A 575 -20.37 12.85 -4.46
C ASP A 575 -19.95 11.42 -4.15
N ASP A 576 -20.68 10.74 -3.27
CA ASP A 576 -20.34 9.38 -2.84
C ASP A 576 -20.52 8.33 -3.95
N ASN A 577 -21.31 8.64 -4.97
CA ASN A 577 -21.47 7.81 -6.17
C ASN A 577 -20.34 7.99 -7.17
N ASP A 578 -19.49 9.02 -7.01
CA ASP A 578 -18.51 9.48 -8.00
C ASP A 578 -19.18 9.96 -9.31
N ASP A 579 -20.38 10.58 -9.20
CA ASP A 579 -21.15 11.07 -10.31
C ASP A 579 -20.54 12.31 -10.97
N GLN A 580 -20.84 12.49 -12.26
CA GLN A 580 -20.54 13.74 -12.94
C GLN A 580 -21.48 14.83 -12.45
N MET A 581 -20.91 15.95 -12.00
CA MET A 581 -21.67 17.05 -11.43
C MET A 581 -21.68 18.25 -12.35
N VAL A 582 -22.77 19.00 -12.28
CA VAL A 582 -22.94 20.32 -12.89
C VAL A 582 -23.35 21.31 -11.83
N TYR A 583 -22.84 22.56 -11.96
CA TYR A 583 -23.02 23.56 -10.94
C TYR A 583 -23.74 24.78 -11.50
N SER A 584 -24.53 25.46 -10.61
CA SER A 584 -25.13 26.76 -10.87
C SER A 584 -24.82 27.71 -9.70
N VAL A 585 -24.42 28.92 -10.03
CA VAL A 585 -24.09 29.96 -9.06
C VAL A 585 -25.19 31.02 -9.07
N TYR A 586 -25.68 31.34 -7.89
CA TYR A 586 -26.68 32.40 -7.64
C TYR A 586 -26.11 33.40 -6.69
N TYR A 587 -26.68 34.61 -6.73
CA TYR A 587 -26.38 35.65 -5.76
C TYR A 587 -27.66 36.34 -5.27
N ARG A 588 -27.55 37.02 -4.13
CA ARG A 588 -28.62 37.78 -3.51
C ARG A 588 -28.02 38.96 -2.75
N GLY A 589 -28.49 40.18 -3.04
CA GLY A 589 -28.13 41.38 -2.32
C GLY A 589 -28.80 41.50 -0.96
N ASP A 590 -28.24 42.31 -0.07
CA ASP A 590 -28.84 42.59 1.23
C ASP A 590 -30.24 43.21 1.04
N GLY A 591 -31.22 42.67 1.78
CA GLY A 591 -32.61 43.11 1.68
C GLY A 591 -33.41 42.51 0.52
N GLU A 592 -32.79 41.75 -0.37
CA GLU A 592 -33.48 41.01 -1.42
C GLU A 592 -33.99 39.67 -0.92
N SER A 593 -35.16 39.23 -1.41
CA SER A 593 -35.75 37.94 -1.04
C SER A 593 -35.52 36.84 -2.09
N ARG A 594 -35.12 37.21 -3.30
CA ARG A 594 -34.97 36.30 -4.45
C ARG A 594 -33.52 36.04 -4.78
N TRP A 595 -33.19 34.79 -5.09
CA TRP A 595 -31.93 34.42 -5.67
C TRP A 595 -31.93 34.68 -7.18
N LEU A 596 -30.92 35.38 -7.65
CA LEU A 596 -30.70 35.65 -9.06
C LEU A 596 -29.62 34.74 -9.61
N LEU A 597 -29.87 34.10 -10.76
CA LEU A 597 -28.92 33.22 -11.42
C LEU A 597 -27.77 34.07 -11.97
N LEU A 598 -26.53 33.75 -11.57
CA LEU A 598 -25.33 34.41 -12.09
C LEU A 598 -24.72 33.58 -13.26
N LYS A 599 -24.61 32.29 -13.09
CA LYS A 599 -24.10 31.35 -14.10
C LYS A 599 -24.61 29.95 -13.84
N ASP A 600 -24.93 29.23 -14.91
CA ASP A 600 -25.35 27.81 -14.90
C ASP A 600 -24.41 26.93 -15.76
N ASN A 601 -24.64 25.64 -15.71
CA ASN A 601 -23.94 24.61 -16.47
C ASN A 601 -22.41 24.67 -16.33
N LEU A 602 -21.92 24.97 -15.14
CA LEU A 602 -20.50 24.95 -14.80
C LEU A 602 -20.06 23.51 -14.52
N THR A 603 -18.90 23.12 -15.03
CA THR A 603 -18.25 21.83 -14.75
C THR A 603 -17.03 21.97 -13.84
N ASP A 604 -16.46 23.17 -13.78
CA ASP A 604 -15.38 23.51 -12.87
C ASP A 604 -15.94 23.87 -11.48
N LYS A 605 -15.20 23.61 -10.42
CA LYS A 605 -15.59 23.90 -9.03
C LYS A 605 -15.25 25.36 -8.62
N PHE A 606 -15.29 26.25 -9.59
CA PHE A 606 -15.11 27.70 -9.38
C PHE A 606 -15.74 28.50 -10.52
N TYR A 607 -16.01 29.75 -10.23
CA TYR A 607 -16.44 30.73 -11.22
C TYR A 607 -15.88 32.12 -10.86
N SER A 608 -15.41 32.88 -11.84
CA SER A 608 -14.95 34.26 -11.63
C SER A 608 -15.63 35.20 -12.62
N PHE A 609 -16.01 36.36 -12.13
CA PHE A 609 -16.71 37.38 -12.91
C PHE A 609 -16.26 38.77 -12.52
N ASP A 610 -16.60 39.75 -13.36
CA ASP A 610 -16.28 41.16 -13.13
C ASP A 610 -17.11 41.73 -11.98
N ALA A 611 -16.47 42.31 -10.97
CA ALA A 611 -17.11 42.88 -9.80
C ALA A 611 -18.10 43.99 -10.13
N SER A 612 -17.86 44.75 -11.24
CA SER A 612 -18.74 45.81 -11.70
C SER A 612 -20.13 45.37 -12.16
N LEU A 613 -20.35 44.06 -12.31
CA LEU A 613 -21.68 43.52 -12.58
C LEU A 613 -22.63 43.66 -11.39
N LEU A 614 -22.09 43.87 -10.19
CA LEU A 614 -22.87 44.03 -8.95
C LEU A 614 -22.76 45.50 -8.48
N PRO A 615 -23.87 46.19 -8.21
CA PRO A 615 -23.84 47.45 -7.51
C PRO A 615 -23.16 47.34 -6.15
N ASP A 616 -22.63 48.46 -5.63
CA ASP A 616 -22.03 48.47 -4.30
C ASP A 616 -23.04 48.06 -3.24
N GLY A 617 -22.65 47.11 -2.40
CA GLY A 617 -23.57 46.53 -1.41
C GLY A 617 -23.04 45.22 -0.79
N GLY A 618 -23.83 44.66 0.11
CA GLY A 618 -23.57 43.34 0.68
C GLY A 618 -24.27 42.25 -0.11
N TYR A 619 -23.57 41.13 -0.32
CA TYR A 619 -24.06 39.99 -1.11
C TYR A 619 -23.76 38.68 -0.45
N THR A 620 -24.67 37.73 -0.67
CA THR A 620 -24.49 36.31 -0.36
C THR A 620 -24.59 35.54 -1.66
N PHE A 621 -23.72 34.56 -1.85
CA PHE A 621 -23.74 33.62 -3.01
C PHE A 621 -24.24 32.28 -2.60
N LYS A 622 -24.90 31.62 -3.52
CA LYS A 622 -25.36 30.23 -3.35
C LYS A 622 -24.90 29.40 -4.53
N VAL A 623 -24.30 28.24 -4.24
CA VAL A 623 -23.96 27.26 -5.26
C VAL A 623 -24.90 26.09 -5.15
N VAL A 624 -25.42 25.66 -6.27
CA VAL A 624 -26.22 24.43 -6.41
C VAL A 624 -25.37 23.43 -7.19
N ALA A 625 -25.16 22.25 -6.64
CA ALA A 625 -24.54 21.11 -7.32
C ALA A 625 -25.63 20.08 -7.68
N SER A 626 -25.56 19.53 -8.87
CA SER A 626 -26.47 18.50 -9.35
C SER A 626 -25.73 17.40 -10.08
N ASP A 627 -26.12 16.16 -9.83
CA ASP A 627 -25.66 14.93 -10.51
C ASP A 627 -26.40 14.64 -11.83
N ALA A 628 -27.20 15.58 -12.31
CA ALA A 628 -28.01 15.46 -13.53
C ALA A 628 -27.28 14.95 -14.78
N PRO A 629 -25.96 15.17 -14.99
CA PRO A 629 -25.26 14.57 -16.11
C PRO A 629 -25.17 13.04 -16.05
N SER A 630 -25.24 12.43 -14.85
CA SER A 630 -25.14 10.99 -14.63
C SER A 630 -26.52 10.29 -14.54
N HIS A 631 -27.60 11.05 -14.34
CA HIS A 631 -28.92 10.51 -14.04
C HIS A 631 -30.00 11.02 -14.99
N SER A 632 -31.11 10.26 -15.06
CA SER A 632 -32.31 10.77 -15.72
C SER A 632 -32.93 11.94 -14.93
N PRO A 633 -33.65 12.84 -15.59
CA PRO A 633 -34.24 14.03 -14.91
C PRO A 633 -35.09 13.71 -13.66
N GLU A 634 -35.70 12.51 -13.60
CA GLU A 634 -36.53 12.07 -12.48
C GLU A 634 -35.72 11.50 -11.32
N GLN A 635 -34.45 11.14 -11.55
CA GLN A 635 -33.56 10.50 -10.58
C GLN A 635 -32.42 11.40 -10.16
N ALA A 636 -32.18 12.49 -10.89
CA ALA A 636 -31.15 13.47 -10.58
C ALA A 636 -31.44 14.14 -9.23
N LEU A 637 -30.41 14.25 -8.42
CA LEU A 637 -30.44 14.90 -7.13
C LEU A 637 -29.60 16.18 -7.17
N SER A 638 -29.94 17.11 -6.28
CA SER A 638 -29.19 18.33 -6.13
C SER A 638 -29.13 18.78 -4.69
N THR A 639 -28.07 19.48 -4.35
CA THR A 639 -27.92 20.13 -3.06
C THR A 639 -27.42 21.56 -3.25
N GLU A 640 -27.57 22.39 -2.23
CA GLU A 640 -27.17 23.79 -2.28
C GLU A 640 -26.49 24.23 -1.01
N LYS A 641 -25.54 25.18 -1.13
CA LYS A 641 -24.85 25.80 0.00
C LYS A 641 -24.64 27.27 -0.23
N GLU A 642 -24.90 28.07 0.81
CA GLU A 642 -24.67 29.50 0.80
C GLU A 642 -23.26 29.84 1.31
N SER A 643 -22.68 30.91 0.76
CA SER A 643 -21.42 31.49 1.22
C SER A 643 -21.64 32.36 2.47
N THR A 644 -20.57 32.74 3.11
CA THR A 644 -20.58 33.93 4.00
C THR A 644 -20.91 35.20 3.19
N ARG A 645 -21.52 36.16 3.85
CA ARG A 645 -21.78 37.48 3.28
C ARG A 645 -20.46 38.19 2.95
N ILE A 646 -20.38 38.81 1.78
CA ILE A 646 -19.27 39.67 1.37
C ILE A 646 -19.79 41.07 1.07
N GLU A 647 -18.88 42.05 1.00
CA GLU A 647 -19.16 43.42 0.52
C GLU A 647 -18.46 43.64 -0.81
N VAL A 648 -19.18 44.24 -1.73
CA VAL A 648 -18.70 44.69 -3.03
C VAL A 648 -18.73 46.22 -3.04
N ASP A 649 -17.61 46.81 -3.38
CA ASP A 649 -17.44 48.27 -3.57
C ASP A 649 -16.48 48.45 -4.75
N THR A 650 -17.03 48.97 -5.83
CA THR A 650 -16.31 49.24 -7.09
C THR A 650 -16.27 50.71 -7.43
N THR A 651 -16.93 51.54 -6.62
CA THR A 651 -17.04 52.99 -6.85
C THR A 651 -15.90 53.72 -6.17
N PRO A 652 -15.07 54.45 -6.92
CA PRO A 652 -14.01 55.27 -6.32
C PRO A 652 -14.57 56.42 -5.49
N PRO A 653 -13.86 56.84 -4.42
CA PRO A 653 -14.21 58.00 -3.66
C PRO A 653 -14.19 59.31 -4.54
N GLN A 654 -14.83 60.34 -4.09
CA GLN A 654 -14.87 61.63 -4.76
C GLN A 654 -13.97 62.65 -4.05
N ILE A 655 -13.20 63.44 -4.81
CA ILE A 655 -12.40 64.57 -4.28
C ILE A 655 -13.17 65.85 -4.52
N GLN A 656 -13.42 66.57 -3.46
CA GLN A 656 -14.18 67.82 -3.48
C GLN A 656 -13.33 69.01 -2.95
N ASN A 657 -13.56 70.21 -3.50
CA ASN A 657 -12.95 71.45 -3.04
C ASN A 657 -11.41 71.42 -2.98
N LEU A 658 -10.77 70.77 -3.96
CA LEU A 658 -9.31 70.79 -4.03
C LEU A 658 -8.82 72.21 -4.35
N ALA A 659 -8.13 72.82 -3.39
CA ALA A 659 -7.50 74.13 -3.50
C ALA A 659 -6.04 74.00 -3.06
N ALA A 660 -5.20 74.83 -3.75
CA ALA A 660 -3.79 74.89 -3.37
C ALA A 660 -3.32 76.39 -3.57
N VAL A 661 -2.60 76.86 -2.61
CA VAL A 661 -2.03 78.25 -2.62
C VAL A 661 -0.58 78.19 -2.16
N VAL A 662 0.26 79.10 -2.67
CA VAL A 662 1.65 79.22 -2.18
C VAL A 662 1.67 80.22 -1.01
N GLU A 663 2.07 79.77 0.15
CA GLU A 663 2.20 80.51 1.39
C GLU A 663 3.59 80.28 2.01
N GLY A 664 4.39 81.32 2.21
CA GLY A 664 5.67 81.21 2.91
C GLY A 664 6.69 80.28 2.29
N GLY A 665 6.66 80.10 0.97
CA GLY A 665 7.58 79.17 0.27
C GLY A 665 7.17 77.66 0.32
N GLN A 666 5.97 77.38 0.81
CA GLN A 666 5.35 76.04 0.79
C GLN A 666 4.01 76.14 0.04
N ILE A 667 3.56 74.96 -0.44
CA ILE A 667 2.22 74.88 -1.03
C ILE A 667 1.27 74.35 0.08
N HIS A 668 0.31 75.18 0.43
CA HIS A 668 -0.80 74.82 1.33
C HIS A 668 -1.92 74.28 0.48
N VAL A 669 -2.31 72.97 0.77
CA VAL A 669 -3.30 72.21 0.03
C VAL A 669 -4.45 71.84 0.95
N THR A 670 -5.67 72.09 0.49
CA THR A 670 -6.89 71.63 1.21
C THR A 670 -7.81 70.91 0.26
N PHE A 671 -8.44 69.87 0.74
CA PHE A 671 -9.52 69.16 0.02
C PHE A 671 -10.37 68.29 0.97
N ARG A 672 -11.51 67.86 0.46
CA ARG A 672 -12.34 66.83 1.12
C ARG A 672 -12.44 65.62 0.22
N SER A 673 -12.47 64.42 0.83
CA SER A 673 -12.78 63.19 0.14
C SER A 673 -14.04 62.60 0.73
N HIS A 674 -14.92 62.09 -0.13
CA HIS A 674 -16.16 61.49 0.26
C HIS A 674 -16.36 60.19 -0.54
N ASP A 675 -16.71 59.11 0.16
CA ASP A 675 -17.14 57.87 -0.42
C ASP A 675 -18.58 57.56 0.00
N ASN A 676 -19.37 56.99 -0.91
CA ASN A 676 -20.78 56.72 -0.63
C ASN A 676 -20.98 55.41 0.13
N PHE A 677 -20.07 54.43 -0.03
CA PHE A 677 -20.23 53.09 0.49
C PHE A 677 -19.24 52.78 1.61
N SER A 678 -17.94 52.97 1.38
CA SER A 678 -16.91 52.57 2.32
C SER A 678 -16.16 53.74 2.94
N SER A 679 -15.34 53.49 3.95
CA SER A 679 -14.49 54.54 4.55
C SER A 679 -13.26 54.82 3.67
N ILE A 680 -12.78 56.06 3.71
CA ILE A 680 -11.51 56.43 3.13
C ILE A 680 -10.40 55.70 3.89
N LYS A 681 -9.48 55.08 3.15
CA LYS A 681 -8.36 54.30 3.70
C LYS A 681 -7.08 55.15 3.81
N ARG A 682 -6.77 55.90 2.74
CA ARG A 682 -5.57 56.72 2.67
C ARG A 682 -5.66 57.75 1.56
N ALA A 683 -4.87 58.81 1.71
CA ALA A 683 -4.62 59.78 0.67
C ALA A 683 -3.11 60.01 0.48
N GLU A 684 -2.74 60.40 -0.73
CA GLU A 684 -1.35 60.63 -1.12
C GLU A 684 -1.31 61.83 -2.04
N TYR A 685 -0.19 62.57 -2.06
CA TYR A 685 0.04 63.68 -2.98
C TYR A 685 1.39 63.57 -3.69
N SER A 686 1.48 64.22 -4.83
CA SER A 686 2.73 64.41 -5.57
C SER A 686 2.74 65.87 -6.07
N VAL A 687 3.92 66.53 -6.00
CA VAL A 687 4.16 67.86 -6.53
C VAL A 687 5.13 67.76 -7.69
N ASP A 688 4.79 68.41 -8.85
CA ASP A 688 5.62 68.43 -10.06
C ASP A 688 6.14 67.08 -10.52
N ALA A 689 5.29 66.00 -10.43
CA ALA A 689 5.61 64.66 -10.76
C ALA A 689 6.71 64.00 -9.88
N GLY A 690 6.95 64.56 -8.68
CA GLY A 690 7.81 63.92 -7.68
C GLY A 690 7.21 62.68 -7.06
N ASP A 691 7.91 62.09 -6.06
CA ASP A 691 7.47 60.90 -5.35
C ASP A 691 6.13 61.11 -4.62
N TRP A 692 5.32 60.07 -4.56
CA TRP A 692 4.07 60.08 -3.83
C TRP A 692 4.33 60.07 -2.33
N GLN A 693 3.68 61.00 -1.62
CA GLN A 693 3.78 61.18 -0.16
C GLN A 693 2.42 60.96 0.48
N PHE A 694 2.40 60.29 1.63
CA PHE A 694 1.19 60.03 2.41
C PHE A 694 0.69 61.34 3.06
N ILE A 695 -0.64 61.49 3.16
CA ILE A 695 -1.31 62.61 3.81
C ILE A 695 -2.19 62.08 4.93
N GLU A 696 -2.02 62.60 6.15
CA GLU A 696 -2.94 62.35 7.25
C GLU A 696 -4.19 63.22 7.12
N PRO A 697 -5.40 62.69 7.37
CA PRO A 697 -6.58 63.54 7.47
C PRO A 697 -6.52 64.44 8.70
N LEU A 698 -7.33 65.50 8.73
CA LEU A 698 -7.41 66.42 9.89
C LEU A 698 -7.78 65.72 11.19
N GLY A 699 -8.49 64.58 11.13
CA GLY A 699 -8.82 63.71 12.26
C GLY A 699 -7.71 62.76 12.67
N GLN A 700 -6.57 62.71 11.99
CA GLN A 700 -5.44 61.80 12.16
C GLN A 700 -5.73 60.32 11.85
N LEU A 701 -7.00 59.89 11.80
CA LEU A 701 -7.43 58.56 11.43
C LEU A 701 -8.27 58.62 10.16
N SER A 702 -8.00 57.72 9.23
CA SER A 702 -8.77 57.53 7.99
C SER A 702 -9.77 56.40 8.21
N ASP A 703 -10.90 56.66 8.82
CA ASP A 703 -11.91 55.68 9.20
C ASP A 703 -13.36 56.10 8.89
N SER A 704 -13.52 57.23 8.26
CA SER A 704 -14.82 57.80 7.90
C SER A 704 -15.07 57.82 6.40
N LYS A 705 -16.35 57.82 5.99
CA LYS A 705 -16.75 58.02 4.59
C LYS A 705 -16.46 59.43 4.09
N LEU A 706 -16.30 60.40 4.98
CA LEU A 706 -15.98 61.78 4.66
C LEU A 706 -14.75 62.22 5.44
N GLU A 707 -13.64 62.45 4.74
CA GLU A 707 -12.40 62.93 5.33
C GLU A 707 -12.01 64.30 4.80
N SER A 708 -11.39 65.14 5.64
CA SER A 708 -10.87 66.44 5.31
C SER A 708 -9.37 66.41 5.45
N TYR A 709 -8.71 67.08 4.48
CA TYR A 709 -7.25 67.16 4.40
C TYR A 709 -6.81 68.61 4.35
N ASP A 710 -5.80 68.95 5.13
CA ASP A 710 -5.17 70.28 5.20
C ASP A 710 -3.69 70.02 5.51
N PHE A 711 -2.83 70.25 4.53
CA PHE A 711 -1.40 69.97 4.68
C PHE A 711 -0.53 70.98 3.89
N ARG A 712 0.77 71.03 4.24
CA ARG A 712 1.77 71.86 3.56
C ARG A 712 2.80 70.93 2.89
N ALA A 713 2.98 71.12 1.58
CA ALA A 713 3.98 70.44 0.77
C ALA A 713 5.16 71.43 0.47
N SER A 714 6.36 70.90 0.59
CA SER A 714 7.56 71.64 0.26
C SER A 714 7.74 71.75 -1.24
N LEU A 715 8.07 72.96 -1.71
CA LEU A 715 8.53 73.15 -3.08
C LEU A 715 9.96 72.60 -3.18
N SER A 716 10.14 71.48 -3.83
CA SER A 716 11.46 70.90 -4.11
C SER A 716 12.16 71.89 -5.09
N PRO A 717 13.38 72.37 -4.79
CA PRO A 717 14.13 73.17 -5.77
C PRO A 717 14.45 72.25 -6.94
N LYS A 718 13.97 72.56 -8.16
CA LYS A 718 14.38 71.89 -9.39
C LYS A 718 15.92 71.90 -9.46
N SER A 719 16.56 70.78 -9.45
CA SER A 719 18.02 70.66 -9.67
C SER A 719 18.37 71.16 -11.03
N PRO A 720 19.41 72.05 -11.17
CA PRO A 720 19.75 72.68 -12.45
C PRO A 720 20.29 71.71 -13.53
N ALA A 721 20.16 70.40 -13.38
CA ALA A 721 20.83 69.46 -14.22
C ALA A 721 20.07 69.02 -15.48
N ASP A 722 18.85 69.48 -15.73
CA ASP A 722 18.04 69.03 -16.89
C ASP A 722 17.75 70.13 -17.93
N SER A 723 18.65 71.07 -18.07
CA SER A 723 18.65 72.03 -19.23
C SER A 723 19.64 71.50 -20.29
N SER A 724 19.20 70.60 -21.15
CA SER A 724 19.90 70.30 -22.39
C SER A 724 19.90 71.53 -23.26
N PRO A 725 21.06 72.00 -23.80
CA PRO A 725 21.13 73.18 -24.67
C PRO A 725 20.50 72.86 -26.03
N VAL A 726 19.35 73.43 -26.33
CA VAL A 726 18.86 73.49 -27.70
C VAL A 726 19.70 74.50 -28.43
N ALA A 727 20.31 74.03 -29.52
CA ALA A 727 21.19 74.83 -30.40
C ALA A 727 20.59 76.17 -30.82
N ALA A 728 21.41 77.20 -30.67
CA ALA A 728 21.15 78.60 -31.13
C ALA A 728 21.06 78.64 -32.66
N GLY A 729 20.02 79.27 -33.13
CA GLY A 729 19.84 79.64 -34.52
C GLY A 729 18.55 80.41 -34.74
N GLY A 730 18.62 81.74 -34.74
CA GLY A 730 17.51 82.61 -35.22
C GLY A 730 17.22 83.83 -34.33
N THR A 731 17.83 84.93 -34.66
CA THR A 731 17.51 86.29 -34.21
C THR A 731 16.09 86.61 -34.56
N ASP A 732 15.25 86.94 -33.56
CA ASP A 732 14.33 88.12 -33.63
C ASP A 732 13.81 88.43 -32.23
N GLY A 733 14.09 89.67 -31.78
CA GLY A 733 13.68 90.22 -30.51
C GLY A 733 12.20 90.40 -30.41
N ARG A 734 11.60 89.92 -29.34
CA ARG A 734 10.44 90.47 -28.64
C ARG A 734 10.20 89.78 -27.33
N GLY A 735 10.24 90.52 -26.22
CA GLY A 735 9.45 90.24 -25.01
C GLY A 735 9.95 89.07 -24.12
N VAL A 736 10.79 89.43 -23.15
CA VAL A 736 10.95 88.60 -21.94
C VAL A 736 9.59 88.65 -21.21
N GLY A 737 8.76 87.61 -21.49
CA GLY A 737 7.63 87.30 -20.64
C GLY A 737 8.18 86.67 -19.37
N ASN A 738 7.90 87.28 -18.19
CA ASN A 738 8.11 86.72 -16.88
C ASN A 738 7.45 85.34 -16.84
N GLY A 739 8.22 84.26 -17.03
CA GLY A 739 7.74 82.89 -16.87
C GLY A 739 7.35 82.64 -15.41
N GLN A 740 6.07 82.84 -15.13
CA GLN A 740 5.50 82.45 -13.85
C GLN A 740 5.72 80.95 -13.73
N MET A 741 6.47 80.44 -12.71
CA MET A 741 6.61 79.02 -12.42
C MET A 741 5.25 78.47 -12.07
N GLU A 742 4.80 77.51 -12.87
CA GLU A 742 3.60 76.76 -12.58
C GLU A 742 3.99 75.47 -11.79
N HIS A 743 3.27 75.25 -10.70
CA HIS A 743 3.40 74.00 -9.91
C HIS A 743 2.13 73.15 -10.04
N VAL A 744 2.27 71.88 -10.25
CA VAL A 744 1.15 70.91 -10.36
C VAL A 744 1.13 70.08 -9.11
N VAL A 745 0.03 70.13 -8.38
CA VAL A 745 -0.23 69.23 -7.24
C VAL A 745 -1.26 68.24 -7.68
N VAL A 746 -0.92 66.95 -7.53
CA VAL A 746 -1.83 65.84 -7.76
C VAL A 746 -2.09 65.14 -6.42
N VAL A 747 -3.35 64.91 -6.10
CA VAL A 747 -3.77 64.14 -4.94
C VAL A 747 -4.48 62.88 -5.42
N ARG A 748 -4.29 61.79 -4.72
CA ARG A 748 -5.04 60.56 -4.93
C ARG A 748 -5.55 60.03 -3.61
N VAL A 749 -6.75 59.50 -3.65
CA VAL A 749 -7.45 58.97 -2.47
C VAL A 749 -7.91 57.59 -2.75
N TYR A 750 -7.75 56.74 -1.78
CA TYR A 750 -8.14 55.36 -1.81
C TYR A 750 -9.21 55.09 -0.72
N ASP A 751 -10.21 54.29 -1.06
CA ASP A 751 -11.16 53.77 -0.10
C ASP A 751 -10.64 52.46 0.53
N ARG A 752 -11.48 51.80 1.37
CA ARG A 752 -11.19 50.55 2.06
C ARG A 752 -10.95 49.40 1.09
N TYR A 753 -11.55 49.44 -0.11
CA TYR A 753 -11.47 48.40 -1.14
C TYR A 753 -10.41 48.72 -2.21
N ASP A 754 -9.58 49.73 -1.95
CA ASP A 754 -8.50 50.23 -2.83
C ASP A 754 -9.03 50.81 -4.15
N ASN A 755 -10.32 51.23 -4.23
CA ASN A 755 -10.76 52.06 -5.34
C ASN A 755 -10.10 53.43 -5.23
N MET A 756 -9.60 53.96 -6.34
CA MET A 756 -8.74 55.13 -6.35
C MET A 756 -9.26 56.20 -7.30
N ILE A 757 -9.29 57.41 -6.82
CA ILE A 757 -9.49 58.61 -7.63
C ILE A 757 -8.28 59.54 -7.52
N SER A 758 -7.96 60.24 -8.58
CA SER A 758 -6.97 61.32 -8.55
C SER A 758 -7.57 62.65 -9.03
N ALA A 759 -7.12 63.75 -8.44
CA ALA A 759 -7.45 65.09 -8.86
C ALA A 759 -6.18 65.92 -8.88
N LYS A 760 -6.13 66.97 -9.77
CA LYS A 760 -5.00 67.85 -9.87
C LYS A 760 -5.43 69.30 -9.76
N THR A 761 -4.56 70.18 -9.22
CA THR A 761 -4.67 71.62 -9.26
C THR A 761 -3.36 72.23 -9.73
N VAL A 762 -3.43 73.34 -10.47
CA VAL A 762 -2.26 74.00 -10.98
C VAL A 762 -2.19 75.38 -10.31
N ILE A 763 -1.06 75.71 -9.71
CA ILE A 763 -0.79 76.97 -9.04
C ILE A 763 0.09 77.84 -9.95
N ARG A 764 -0.41 78.99 -10.28
CA ARG A 764 0.35 80.01 -11.00
C ARG A 764 0.78 81.11 -10.02
N GLY A 765 2.07 81.39 -9.93
CA GLY A 765 2.56 82.43 -9.02
C GLY A 765 1.87 83.77 -9.31
N GLY A 766 0.88 84.14 -8.44
CA GLY A 766 0.25 85.46 -8.50
C GLY A 766 -1.27 85.54 -8.70
N ALA A 767 -2.01 84.45 -8.81
CA ALA A 767 -3.47 84.48 -8.84
C ALA A 767 -4.14 83.19 -8.49
N THR A 768 -5.03 83.20 -7.54
CA THR A 768 -5.90 82.10 -7.16
C THR A 768 -6.95 81.86 -8.26
N THR A 769 -6.82 80.84 -9.05
CA THR A 769 -7.89 80.36 -9.96
C THR A 769 -8.25 78.93 -9.69
N ASN A 770 -9.40 78.73 -9.05
CA ASN A 770 -10.06 77.41 -8.90
C ASN A 770 -10.58 76.90 -10.26
N ARG A 771 -9.97 75.91 -10.84
CA ARG A 771 -10.65 75.05 -11.83
C ARG A 771 -10.38 73.58 -11.52
N LEU A 772 -11.40 72.92 -11.06
CA LEU A 772 -11.44 71.42 -10.96
C LEU A 772 -11.47 70.85 -12.36
N ALA A 773 -10.46 70.07 -12.72
CA ALA A 773 -10.53 69.15 -13.82
C ALA A 773 -10.51 67.70 -13.25
N VAL A 774 -11.66 67.07 -13.18
CA VAL A 774 -11.78 65.65 -12.85
C VAL A 774 -11.54 64.84 -14.13
N GLN A 775 -10.47 64.03 -14.19
CA GLN A 775 -10.33 63.00 -15.21
C GLN A 775 -10.69 61.64 -14.61
N ARG A 776 -11.60 60.96 -15.29
CA ARG A 776 -12.00 59.57 -15.01
C ARG A 776 -10.91 58.61 -15.43
#